data_467324750b380953a18ddcab93c5a3ea
#
_entry.id   467324750b380953a18ddcab93c5a3ea
#
_cell.length_a   1.000
_cell.length_b   1.000
_cell.length_c   1.000
_cell.angle_alpha   90.00
_cell.angle_beta   90.00
_cell.angle_gamma   90.00
#
_symmetry.space_group_name_H-M   'P 1'
#
loop_
_entity.id
_entity.type
_entity.pdbx_description
1 polymer ?
#
loop_
_entity_poly.entity_id
_entity_poly.type
_entity_poly.pdbx_seq_one_letter_code
_entity_poly.pdbx_strand_id
1 'polypeptide(L)'
;MRYFFFLLISAFAFAQQNKKVDFKTMDASLSFDIPQKKVMGTVKYTFEVFDKKTDTIYIDARNMKFSNVKVNGKKKTGWVASATALKLFKGYKKGKNTVEFNYEVQPKQTLYFVKDGNRDQIWTQGQGKYTSHWLPSFDDVNEKVIFNMTVLYPDGATVLANGELKDKSKDGSLQKWHYEMDKPMSSYLVMLAIGTFEKKSELSASGTPLEYYLRPEDRDKYGPTYRDSKRIFDFLEKEIGVNYPWGIYRQVPVLDFLYAGMENTTSTIFAQDFVVDETGFNDRTYINVNAHELAHQWFGDLITAESGKHHWLQEGFATYYALLEERELYGEDHFNYELYQMAERLQQAAKTDTIPVMNEKASVLSFYQKGAWALHVLREGIGHEAFRTAVKNYLEKYAFSNVNTDEFLAEINKVSAYDTNAFKKRWLEKGGFEVQEALELLNKSQFMQLYLRLGDLGDKRFAEKKPIYLQILQSDQFYPVKEEVLFQTAEVPFDEKAELVRYAMKTGDIKLRQAVARTVTTIPKDFVEEYITLLNDNSYITKEIALNVLCSKFPERQAEFLDKSDGWIGFNDKNLRILWLALAYGAKDYRVADKENFYAELLEYSSPMYESTVRQNALANLLYLAKPDPVMLQNLVNAASHHKWQFVKFAKDSIRGLLKKPGYRAQFESLLPSLQESDRRRLEGLLAEK
;
A
#
# COMPACT_ATOMS: atom_id res chain seq x y z
N MET A 1 27.37 -25.49 14.46
CA MET A 1 26.09 -26.22 14.57
C MET A 1 25.44 -26.18 15.96
N ARG A 2 25.90 -25.33 16.90
CA ARG A 2 25.34 -25.21 18.28
C ARG A 2 24.50 -23.94 18.52
N TYR A 3 24.48 -22.98 17.61
CA TYR A 3 23.73 -21.71 17.77
C TYR A 3 22.33 -21.69 17.14
N PHE A 4 22.00 -22.70 16.30
CA PHE A 4 20.69 -22.76 15.61
C PHE A 4 19.57 -23.35 16.50
N PHE A 5 19.92 -24.04 17.57
CA PHE A 5 18.94 -24.70 18.46
C PHE A 5 18.31 -23.73 19.50
N PHE A 6 18.98 -22.61 19.81
CA PHE A 6 18.50 -21.68 20.82
C PHE A 6 17.44 -20.67 20.26
N LEU A 7 17.44 -20.42 18.94
CA LEU A 7 16.43 -19.54 18.32
C LEU A 7 15.07 -20.22 18.14
N LEU A 8 15.05 -21.54 17.96
CA LEU A 8 13.79 -22.31 17.86
C LEU A 8 13.06 -22.46 19.21
N ILE A 9 13.81 -22.50 20.32
CA ILE A 9 13.22 -22.62 21.67
C ILE A 9 12.50 -21.31 22.10
N SER A 10 12.98 -20.15 21.65
CA SER A 10 12.33 -18.87 21.99
C SER A 10 11.00 -18.68 21.28
N ALA A 11 10.85 -19.11 20.02
CA ALA A 11 9.59 -19.00 19.28
C ALA A 11 8.49 -19.90 19.89
N PHE A 12 8.83 -21.11 20.38
CA PHE A 12 7.87 -22.00 21.04
C PHE A 12 7.45 -21.52 22.43
N ALA A 13 8.25 -20.72 23.12
CA ALA A 13 7.91 -20.21 24.44
C ALA A 13 6.85 -19.11 24.39
N PHE A 14 6.80 -18.30 23.32
CA PHE A 14 5.81 -17.22 23.14
C PHE A 14 4.42 -17.76 22.73
N ALA A 15 4.36 -18.73 21.83
CA ALA A 15 3.11 -19.34 21.35
C ALA A 15 2.30 -20.09 22.44
N GLN A 16 2.79 -20.16 23.68
CA GLN A 16 2.09 -20.78 24.81
C GLN A 16 1.63 -19.79 25.88
N GLN A 17 1.99 -18.49 25.78
CA GLN A 17 1.67 -17.53 26.84
C GLN A 17 0.17 -17.26 26.92
N ASN A 18 -0.52 -17.07 25.81
CA ASN A 18 -1.95 -16.78 25.74
C ASN A 18 -2.84 -17.87 26.39
N LYS A 19 -2.34 -19.12 26.55
CA LYS A 19 -3.01 -20.17 27.30
C LYS A 19 -2.89 -20.02 28.81
N LYS A 20 -1.96 -19.22 29.31
CA LYS A 20 -1.65 -19.05 30.73
C LYS A 20 -1.98 -17.65 31.24
N VAL A 21 -1.88 -16.66 30.35
CA VAL A 21 -2.05 -15.24 30.64
C VAL A 21 -2.81 -14.61 29.48
N ASP A 22 -3.78 -13.76 29.80
CA ASP A 22 -4.60 -13.03 28.85
C ASP A 22 -4.57 -11.54 29.21
N PHE A 23 -4.08 -10.70 28.32
CA PHE A 23 -4.03 -9.25 28.47
C PHE A 23 -5.34 -8.62 27.98
N LYS A 24 -5.97 -7.82 28.82
CA LYS A 24 -7.32 -7.30 28.58
C LYS A 24 -7.32 -5.87 28.05
N THR A 25 -6.61 -4.97 28.72
CA THR A 25 -6.57 -3.54 28.36
C THR A 25 -5.15 -3.02 28.43
N MET A 26 -4.85 -2.06 27.56
CA MET A 26 -3.68 -1.20 27.62
C MET A 26 -4.12 0.26 27.70
N ASP A 27 -3.61 0.98 28.72
CA ASP A 27 -3.69 2.43 28.79
C ASP A 27 -2.28 2.98 28.60
N ALA A 28 -2.02 3.67 27.47
CA ALA A 28 -0.74 4.28 27.17
C ALA A 28 -0.84 5.81 27.17
N SER A 29 0.15 6.49 27.77
CA SER A 29 0.35 7.93 27.63
C SER A 29 1.70 8.20 26.99
N LEU A 30 1.70 8.83 25.82
CA LEU A 30 2.85 8.95 24.92
C LEU A 30 3.27 10.39 24.68
N SER A 31 4.57 10.61 24.56
CA SER A 31 5.18 11.85 24.11
C SER A 31 6.37 11.58 23.19
N PHE A 32 6.80 12.59 22.43
CA PHE A 32 7.79 12.44 21.35
C PHE A 32 8.91 13.47 21.47
N ASP A 33 10.15 13.04 21.31
CA ASP A 33 11.31 13.89 21.03
C ASP A 33 11.60 13.81 19.52
N ILE A 34 11.10 14.77 18.76
CA ILE A 34 11.19 14.77 17.30
C ILE A 34 12.65 14.83 16.82
N PRO A 35 13.52 15.74 17.33
CA PRO A 35 14.92 15.78 16.93
C PRO A 35 15.66 14.46 17.13
N GLN A 36 15.38 13.76 18.23
CA GLN A 36 16.01 12.46 18.52
C GLN A 36 15.25 11.27 17.94
N LYS A 37 14.11 11.50 17.30
CA LYS A 37 13.21 10.43 16.80
C LYS A 37 12.90 9.40 17.89
N LYS A 38 12.54 9.88 19.09
CA LYS A 38 12.32 9.06 20.28
C LYS A 38 10.86 9.09 20.69
N VAL A 39 10.35 7.95 21.15
CA VAL A 39 9.06 7.80 21.83
C VAL A 39 9.32 7.57 23.31
N MET A 40 8.56 8.25 24.16
CA MET A 40 8.54 8.08 25.61
C MET A 40 7.11 7.85 26.05
N GLY A 41 6.90 6.95 26.99
CA GLY A 41 5.55 6.67 27.46
C GLY A 41 5.46 6.02 28.83
N THR A 42 4.27 6.16 29.40
CA THR A 42 3.81 5.36 30.53
C THR A 42 2.72 4.41 30.03
N VAL A 43 2.88 3.12 30.31
CA VAL A 43 1.93 2.08 29.89
C VAL A 43 1.45 1.33 31.12
N LYS A 44 0.12 1.09 31.16
CA LYS A 44 -0.51 0.24 32.14
C LYS A 44 -1.31 -0.85 31.42
N TYR A 45 -1.01 -2.11 31.74
CA TYR A 45 -1.81 -3.25 31.31
C TYR A 45 -2.65 -3.80 32.44
N THR A 46 -3.87 -4.25 32.12
CA THR A 46 -4.64 -5.19 32.93
C THR A 46 -4.58 -6.57 32.28
N PHE A 47 -4.38 -7.61 33.07
CA PHE A 47 -4.27 -8.98 32.58
C PHE A 47 -4.78 -10.01 33.58
N GLU A 48 -5.10 -11.21 33.11
CA GLU A 48 -5.52 -12.32 33.90
C GLU A 48 -4.56 -13.49 33.77
N VAL A 49 -4.17 -14.09 34.90
CA VAL A 49 -3.32 -15.27 34.99
C VAL A 49 -4.21 -16.48 35.31
N PHE A 50 -4.24 -17.45 34.41
CA PHE A 50 -5.06 -18.67 34.58
C PHE A 50 -4.33 -19.77 35.32
N ASP A 51 -3.03 -19.91 35.13
CA ASP A 51 -2.20 -20.96 35.72
C ASP A 51 -1.30 -20.42 36.84
N LYS A 52 -1.49 -20.96 38.09
CA LYS A 52 -0.62 -20.63 39.23
C LYS A 52 0.85 -20.96 39.04
N LYS A 53 1.16 -21.85 38.09
CA LYS A 53 2.55 -22.26 37.76
C LYS A 53 3.22 -21.34 36.73
N THR A 54 2.54 -20.25 36.30
CA THR A 54 3.16 -19.24 35.44
C THR A 54 4.34 -18.63 36.19
N ASP A 55 5.55 -18.82 35.68
CA ASP A 55 6.80 -18.36 36.29
C ASP A 55 7.33 -17.06 35.67
N THR A 56 7.00 -16.83 34.40
CA THR A 56 7.43 -15.65 33.65
C THR A 56 6.31 -15.17 32.73
N ILE A 57 6.10 -13.84 32.71
CA ILE A 57 5.17 -13.15 31.79
C ILE A 57 6.00 -12.25 30.91
N TYR A 58 5.71 -12.23 29.62
CA TYR A 58 6.43 -11.48 28.58
C TYR A 58 5.54 -10.38 28.02
N ILE A 59 6.13 -9.20 27.82
CA ILE A 59 5.58 -8.12 27.01
C ILE A 59 6.64 -7.79 25.95
N ASP A 60 6.31 -7.95 24.68
CA ASP A 60 7.27 -7.74 23.60
C ASP A 60 7.68 -6.27 23.51
N ALA A 61 9.00 -6.04 23.40
CA ALA A 61 9.58 -4.71 23.42
C ALA A 61 10.99 -4.72 22.83
N ARG A 62 11.18 -4.14 21.67
CA ARG A 62 12.44 -4.18 20.92
C ARG A 62 13.37 -3.02 21.32
N ASN A 63 14.47 -3.35 21.97
CA ASN A 63 15.52 -2.39 22.39
C ASN A 63 14.98 -1.19 23.19
N MET A 64 14.01 -1.44 24.05
CA MET A 64 13.41 -0.42 24.92
C MET A 64 14.09 -0.35 26.28
N LYS A 65 14.14 0.85 26.85
CA LYS A 65 14.55 1.04 28.23
C LYS A 65 13.32 1.22 29.12
N PHE A 66 13.32 0.57 30.27
CA PHE A 66 12.22 0.59 31.22
C PHE A 66 12.62 1.19 32.55
N SER A 67 11.65 1.87 33.19
CA SER A 67 11.78 2.35 34.56
C SER A 67 10.42 2.33 35.27
N ASN A 68 10.44 2.48 36.61
CA ASN A 68 9.24 2.53 37.44
C ASN A 68 8.27 1.35 37.30
N VAL A 69 8.78 0.15 36.99
CA VAL A 69 7.93 -1.04 36.83
C VAL A 69 7.25 -1.39 38.15
N LYS A 70 5.91 -1.45 38.12
CA LYS A 70 5.04 -1.80 39.26
C LYS A 70 4.10 -2.93 38.84
N VAL A 71 3.98 -3.96 39.66
CA VAL A 71 2.97 -5.01 39.51
C VAL A 71 1.99 -4.91 40.66
N ASN A 72 0.69 -4.81 40.36
CA ASN A 72 -0.38 -4.57 41.34
C ASN A 72 -0.09 -3.37 42.25
N GLY A 73 0.37 -2.26 41.67
CA GLY A 73 0.68 -0.99 42.32
C GLY A 73 1.96 -0.99 43.16
N LYS A 74 2.66 -2.13 43.32
CA LYS A 74 3.88 -2.25 44.13
C LYS A 74 5.11 -2.25 43.25
N LYS A 75 6.13 -1.43 43.60
CA LYS A 75 7.47 -1.55 42.97
C LYS A 75 8.03 -2.94 43.19
N LYS A 76 8.48 -3.58 42.13
CA LYS A 76 9.03 -4.94 42.17
C LYS A 76 10.43 -4.94 41.60
N THR A 77 11.28 -5.78 42.21
CA THR A 77 12.63 -6.07 41.73
C THR A 77 12.68 -7.32 40.84
N GLY A 78 11.53 -8.00 40.66
CA GLY A 78 11.44 -9.25 39.91
C GLY A 78 11.08 -9.05 38.43
N TRP A 79 11.75 -8.13 37.73
CA TRP A 79 11.65 -7.94 36.29
C TRP A 79 13.00 -7.74 35.64
N VAL A 80 13.08 -8.07 34.36
CA VAL A 80 14.25 -7.84 33.52
C VAL A 80 13.83 -7.37 32.13
N ALA A 81 14.49 -6.35 31.60
CA ALA A 81 14.39 -5.98 30.19
C ALA A 81 15.49 -6.69 29.39
N SER A 82 15.09 -7.34 28.30
CA SER A 82 16.00 -7.88 27.29
C SER A 82 15.94 -7.01 26.02
N ALA A 83 16.73 -7.36 25.00
CA ALA A 83 16.64 -6.71 23.69
C ALA A 83 15.28 -6.92 23.00
N THR A 84 14.47 -7.87 23.46
CA THR A 84 13.22 -8.28 22.78
C THR A 84 11.97 -8.19 23.64
N ALA A 85 12.08 -8.14 24.98
CA ALA A 85 10.91 -8.17 25.85
C ALA A 85 11.19 -7.61 27.25
N LEU A 86 10.15 -7.10 27.89
CA LEU A 86 10.04 -6.93 29.34
C LEU A 86 9.53 -8.23 29.93
N LYS A 87 10.29 -8.84 30.89
CA LYS A 87 9.96 -10.10 31.56
C LYS A 87 9.61 -9.83 33.01
N LEU A 88 8.48 -10.37 33.47
CA LEU A 88 7.99 -10.28 34.85
C LEU A 88 8.07 -11.67 35.49
N PHE A 89 8.79 -11.79 36.60
CA PHE A 89 8.98 -13.08 37.30
C PHE A 89 8.16 -13.21 38.59
N LYS A 90 7.74 -12.10 39.20
CA LYS A 90 7.05 -12.06 40.48
C LYS A 90 6.12 -10.87 40.59
N GLY A 91 5.18 -10.97 41.55
CA GLY A 91 4.29 -9.87 41.91
C GLY A 91 2.88 -10.00 41.37
N TYR A 92 2.65 -10.89 40.42
CA TYR A 92 1.32 -11.28 39.97
C TYR A 92 0.78 -12.49 40.74
N LYS A 93 -0.51 -12.70 40.64
CA LYS A 93 -1.26 -13.79 41.27
C LYS A 93 -2.23 -14.42 40.26
N LYS A 94 -2.74 -15.59 40.50
CA LYS A 94 -3.87 -16.15 39.74
C LYS A 94 -5.06 -15.19 39.75
N GLY A 95 -5.72 -15.00 38.58
CA GLY A 95 -6.81 -14.05 38.38
C GLY A 95 -6.25 -12.68 37.94
N LYS A 96 -7.02 -11.63 38.24
CA LYS A 96 -6.76 -10.25 37.75
C LYS A 96 -5.49 -9.62 38.33
N ASN A 97 -4.72 -8.99 37.47
CA ASN A 97 -3.46 -8.28 37.78
C ASN A 97 -3.36 -7.00 36.97
N THR A 98 -2.42 -6.13 37.39
CA THR A 98 -1.99 -4.95 36.64
C THR A 98 -0.48 -4.88 36.58
N VAL A 99 0.07 -4.35 35.50
CA VAL A 99 1.45 -3.91 35.41
C VAL A 99 1.50 -2.49 34.85
N GLU A 100 2.33 -1.63 35.44
CA GLU A 100 2.57 -0.25 35.03
C GLU A 100 4.07 0.00 34.93
N PHE A 101 4.50 0.69 33.90
CA PHE A 101 5.91 1.03 33.68
C PHE A 101 6.06 2.26 32.80
N ASN A 102 7.22 2.93 32.92
CA ASN A 102 7.66 3.92 31.95
C ASN A 102 8.63 3.26 30.96
N TYR A 103 8.62 3.72 29.71
CA TYR A 103 9.56 3.28 28.70
C TYR A 103 10.04 4.40 27.82
N GLU A 104 11.20 4.22 27.17
CA GLU A 104 11.69 5.03 26.07
C GLU A 104 12.34 4.17 24.99
N VAL A 105 12.20 4.61 23.73
CA VAL A 105 12.77 3.93 22.57
C VAL A 105 13.03 4.90 21.42
N GLN A 106 14.06 4.60 20.63
CA GLN A 106 14.28 5.17 19.30
C GLN A 106 13.91 4.08 18.27
N PRO A 107 12.69 4.10 17.73
CA PRO A 107 12.24 3.07 16.81
C PRO A 107 13.05 3.11 15.51
N LYS A 108 13.47 1.95 15.02
CA LYS A 108 14.17 1.81 13.73
C LYS A 108 13.21 1.44 12.59
N GLN A 109 12.01 1.02 12.93
CA GLN A 109 10.94 0.66 12.01
C GLN A 109 9.60 0.73 12.73
N THR A 110 8.52 0.60 12.01
CA THR A 110 7.12 0.60 12.47
C THR A 110 6.56 1.97 12.81
N LEU A 111 7.31 2.82 13.50
CA LEU A 111 6.96 4.23 13.68
C LEU A 111 8.02 5.07 12.97
N TYR A 112 7.56 5.95 12.09
CA TYR A 112 8.39 6.76 11.21
C TYR A 112 8.17 8.24 11.46
N PHE A 113 9.27 9.01 11.41
CA PHE A 113 9.29 10.46 11.48
C PHE A 113 9.66 10.98 10.09
N VAL A 114 8.70 11.60 9.42
CA VAL A 114 8.80 12.05 8.03
C VAL A 114 8.68 13.57 7.97
N LYS A 115 9.36 14.21 7.04
CA LYS A 115 9.22 15.65 6.79
C LYS A 115 8.07 15.91 5.81
N ASP A 116 7.28 16.93 6.09
CA ASP A 116 6.25 17.49 5.23
C ASP A 116 6.57 18.99 5.03
N GLY A 117 7.52 19.25 4.16
CA GLY A 117 8.13 20.59 4.06
C GLY A 117 8.77 20.98 5.37
N ASN A 118 8.30 22.09 5.98
CA ASN A 118 8.79 22.58 7.28
C ASN A 118 8.06 21.95 8.47
N ARG A 119 7.07 21.06 8.23
CA ARG A 119 6.30 20.36 9.26
C ARG A 119 6.86 18.95 9.48
N ASP A 120 6.43 18.32 10.54
CA ASP A 120 6.71 16.93 10.82
C ASP A 120 5.44 16.09 10.67
N GLN A 121 5.58 14.90 10.12
CA GLN A 121 4.56 13.88 10.09
C GLN A 121 5.10 12.62 10.77
N ILE A 122 4.31 12.02 11.65
CA ILE A 122 4.64 10.76 12.32
C ILE A 122 3.53 9.77 12.02
N TRP A 123 3.89 8.56 11.62
CA TRP A 123 2.91 7.50 11.38
C TRP A 123 3.47 6.11 11.65
N THR A 124 2.58 5.15 11.80
CA THR A 124 2.91 3.76 12.11
C THR A 124 2.53 2.81 10.98
N GLN A 125 3.26 1.68 10.91
CA GLN A 125 2.91 0.52 10.08
C GLN A 125 3.35 -0.74 10.84
N GLY A 126 2.38 -1.47 11.40
CA GLY A 126 2.60 -2.57 12.33
C GLY A 126 2.50 -3.98 11.74
N GLN A 127 2.06 -4.13 10.48
CA GLN A 127 1.87 -5.42 9.84
C GLN A 127 3.13 -6.30 9.92
N GLY A 128 2.96 -7.57 10.17
CA GLY A 128 4.04 -8.55 10.28
C GLY A 128 4.70 -8.64 11.65
N LYS A 129 4.06 -8.18 12.74
CA LYS A 129 4.53 -8.35 14.13
C LYS A 129 5.61 -7.34 14.55
N TYR A 130 5.41 -6.07 14.29
CA TYR A 130 6.45 -5.07 14.51
C TYR A 130 6.07 -3.93 15.47
N THR A 131 4.85 -3.91 16.03
CA THR A 131 4.40 -2.88 16.98
C THR A 131 5.30 -2.79 18.20
N SER A 132 5.89 -3.90 18.64
CA SER A 132 6.87 -3.97 19.71
C SER A 132 8.17 -3.17 19.48
N HIS A 133 8.37 -2.58 18.30
CA HIS A 133 9.49 -1.71 18.01
C HIS A 133 9.32 -0.26 18.51
N TRP A 134 8.08 0.17 18.77
CA TRP A 134 7.81 1.52 19.26
C TRP A 134 6.90 1.57 20.50
N LEU A 135 6.04 0.56 20.65
CA LEU A 135 5.10 0.42 21.78
C LEU A 135 5.31 -0.97 22.40
N PRO A 136 5.56 -1.10 23.71
CA PRO A 136 5.56 -2.40 24.38
C PRO A 136 4.20 -3.08 24.16
N SER A 137 4.17 -4.25 23.49
CA SER A 137 2.92 -4.87 23.02
C SER A 137 3.07 -6.39 22.84
N PHE A 138 2.37 -6.99 21.91
CA PHE A 138 2.42 -8.43 21.64
C PHE A 138 2.61 -8.70 20.16
N ASP A 139 3.71 -9.36 19.80
CA ASP A 139 3.99 -9.77 18.42
C ASP A 139 3.15 -11.02 18.01
N ASP A 140 2.53 -11.70 18.98
CA ASP A 140 1.57 -12.79 18.74
C ASP A 140 0.18 -12.18 18.39
N VAL A 141 -0.30 -12.41 17.18
CA VAL A 141 -1.62 -11.92 16.70
C VAL A 141 -2.80 -12.53 17.48
N ASN A 142 -2.56 -13.61 18.25
CA ASN A 142 -3.57 -14.26 19.06
C ASN A 142 -3.78 -13.57 20.42
N GLU A 143 -2.96 -12.60 20.78
CA GLU A 143 -3.16 -11.78 21.97
C GLU A 143 -3.93 -10.52 21.57
N LYS A 144 -5.25 -10.51 21.82
CA LYS A 144 -6.14 -9.38 21.49
C LYS A 144 -6.38 -8.52 22.73
N VAL A 145 -6.12 -7.22 22.59
CA VAL A 145 -6.15 -6.25 23.69
C VAL A 145 -7.00 -5.04 23.31
N ILE A 146 -7.69 -4.43 24.27
CA ILE A 146 -8.32 -3.12 24.12
C ILE A 146 -7.22 -2.06 24.31
N PHE A 147 -6.87 -1.33 23.26
CA PHE A 147 -5.81 -0.32 23.27
C PHE A 147 -6.39 1.08 23.44
N ASN A 148 -6.14 1.71 24.60
CA ASN A 148 -6.44 3.12 24.84
C ASN A 148 -5.17 3.94 24.75
N MET A 149 -5.21 5.09 24.11
CA MET A 149 -4.01 5.89 23.84
C MET A 149 -4.25 7.35 24.19
N THR A 150 -3.39 7.89 25.03
CA THR A 150 -3.27 9.32 25.28
C THR A 150 -1.99 9.81 24.63
N VAL A 151 -2.06 10.86 23.82
CA VAL A 151 -0.92 11.44 23.14
C VAL A 151 -0.77 12.91 23.55
N LEU A 152 0.43 13.27 23.99
CA LEU A 152 0.85 14.64 24.28
C LEU A 152 1.71 15.14 23.14
N TYR A 153 1.24 16.18 22.44
CA TYR A 153 1.95 16.73 21.27
C TYR A 153 1.79 18.24 21.20
N PRO A 154 2.75 18.99 20.62
CA PRO A 154 2.64 20.45 20.46
C PRO A 154 1.34 20.85 19.75
N ASP A 155 0.81 22.01 20.11
CA ASP A 155 -0.37 22.60 19.47
C ASP A 155 -0.14 22.85 17.97
N GLY A 156 -1.22 22.83 17.18
CA GLY A 156 -1.18 23.04 15.72
C GLY A 156 -1.09 21.75 14.87
N ALA A 157 -0.88 20.58 15.50
CA ALA A 157 -0.97 19.30 14.82
C ALA A 157 -2.29 18.58 15.13
N THR A 158 -2.69 17.68 14.22
CA THR A 158 -3.74 16.68 14.45
C THR A 158 -3.08 15.37 14.84
N VAL A 159 -3.58 14.78 15.91
CA VAL A 159 -3.21 13.42 16.34
C VAL A 159 -4.38 12.48 16.05
N LEU A 160 -4.13 11.34 15.42
CA LEU A 160 -5.10 10.29 15.11
C LEU A 160 -4.58 8.96 15.64
N ALA A 161 -5.47 8.20 16.29
CA ALA A 161 -5.20 6.87 16.79
C ALA A 161 -6.45 5.97 16.63
N ASN A 162 -6.33 4.68 16.97
CA ASN A 162 -7.48 3.77 16.96
C ASN A 162 -8.57 4.24 17.93
N GLY A 163 -9.82 3.88 17.62
CA GLY A 163 -10.98 4.14 18.48
C GLY A 163 -11.51 5.57 18.39
N GLU A 164 -12.30 5.96 19.34
CA GLU A 164 -12.95 7.26 19.38
C GLU A 164 -12.15 8.28 20.19
N LEU A 165 -12.08 9.51 19.70
CA LEU A 165 -11.53 10.64 20.46
C LEU A 165 -12.50 11.00 21.60
N LYS A 166 -12.14 10.69 22.85
CA LYS A 166 -12.96 10.96 24.03
C LYS A 166 -12.65 12.30 24.68
N ASP A 167 -11.39 12.74 24.64
CA ASP A 167 -10.96 14.03 25.22
C ASP A 167 -9.88 14.69 24.39
N LYS A 168 -10.00 16.00 24.24
CA LYS A 168 -8.97 16.86 23.70
C LYS A 168 -8.83 18.08 24.58
N SER A 169 -7.74 18.17 25.35
CA SER A 169 -7.52 19.22 26.34
C SER A 169 -6.07 19.71 26.32
N LYS A 170 -5.81 20.89 26.94
CA LYS A 170 -4.46 21.40 27.10
C LYS A 170 -3.79 20.83 28.34
N ASP A 171 -2.49 20.52 28.22
CA ASP A 171 -1.62 20.12 29.32
C ASP A 171 -0.31 20.97 29.21
N GLY A 172 -0.28 22.10 29.89
CA GLY A 172 0.79 23.08 29.77
C GLY A 172 0.89 23.66 28.36
N SER A 173 2.04 23.49 27.72
CA SER A 173 2.29 23.87 26.32
C SER A 173 1.91 22.83 25.29
N LEU A 174 1.44 21.66 25.73
CA LEU A 174 1.06 20.54 24.86
C LEU A 174 -0.46 20.42 24.76
N GLN A 175 -0.90 19.83 23.67
CA GLN A 175 -2.27 19.37 23.48
C GLN A 175 -2.30 17.88 23.83
N LYS A 176 -3.23 17.50 24.69
CA LYS A 176 -3.53 16.12 25.07
C LYS A 176 -4.68 15.60 24.20
N TRP A 177 -4.50 14.44 23.58
CA TRP A 177 -5.49 13.72 22.80
C TRP A 177 -5.71 12.34 23.44
N HIS A 178 -6.95 12.02 23.81
CA HIS A 178 -7.27 10.74 24.45
C HIS A 178 -8.25 9.95 23.60
N TYR A 179 -7.78 8.79 23.12
CA TYR A 179 -8.54 7.83 22.30
C TYR A 179 -8.83 6.56 23.07
N GLU A 180 -10.04 6.03 22.90
CA GLU A 180 -10.48 4.77 23.51
C GLU A 180 -11.03 3.81 22.47
N MET A 181 -10.62 2.54 22.57
CA MET A 181 -11.24 1.41 21.89
C MET A 181 -12.23 0.73 22.84
N ASP A 182 -13.35 0.24 22.31
CA ASP A 182 -14.35 -0.51 23.08
C ASP A 182 -14.26 -2.03 22.88
N LYS A 183 -13.50 -2.49 21.86
CA LYS A 183 -13.31 -3.89 21.52
C LYS A 183 -11.82 -4.25 21.38
N PRO A 184 -11.47 -5.53 21.68
CA PRO A 184 -10.10 -5.97 21.57
C PRO A 184 -9.68 -6.18 20.11
N MET A 185 -8.41 -5.90 19.81
CA MET A 185 -7.79 -6.11 18.51
C MET A 185 -6.36 -6.63 18.66
N SER A 186 -5.78 -7.19 17.59
CA SER A 186 -4.38 -7.59 17.57
C SER A 186 -3.47 -6.36 17.52
N SER A 187 -2.30 -6.41 18.16
CA SER A 187 -1.42 -5.26 18.32
C SER A 187 -0.85 -4.72 17.01
N TYR A 188 -0.72 -5.55 15.95
CA TYR A 188 -0.22 -5.08 14.66
C TYR A 188 -1.13 -4.03 14.01
N LEU A 189 -2.39 -3.96 14.43
CA LEU A 189 -3.41 -2.99 13.98
C LEU A 189 -3.34 -1.64 14.72
N VAL A 190 -2.49 -1.52 15.75
CA VAL A 190 -2.33 -0.26 16.47
C VAL A 190 -1.78 0.82 15.56
N MET A 191 -2.48 1.93 15.52
CA MET A 191 -2.23 3.06 14.63
C MET A 191 -1.91 4.33 15.41
N LEU A 192 -0.99 5.10 14.87
CA LEU A 192 -0.77 6.50 15.21
C LEU A 192 -0.43 7.27 13.94
N ALA A 193 -1.13 8.39 13.70
CA ALA A 193 -0.75 9.36 12.70
C ALA A 193 -0.81 10.77 13.29
N ILE A 194 0.28 11.52 13.18
CA ILE A 194 0.40 12.91 13.63
C ILE A 194 0.85 13.75 12.44
N GLY A 195 0.17 14.86 12.18
CA GLY A 195 0.50 15.75 11.08
C GLY A 195 -0.43 16.94 11.02
N THR A 196 -0.33 17.73 9.98
CA THR A 196 -1.27 18.80 9.71
C THR A 196 -2.30 18.29 8.70
N PHE A 197 -3.52 18.08 9.15
CA PHE A 197 -4.61 17.54 8.33
C PHE A 197 -5.85 18.41 8.41
N GLU A 198 -6.55 18.53 7.31
CA GLU A 198 -7.93 18.99 7.23
C GLU A 198 -8.86 17.77 7.21
N LYS A 199 -10.03 17.90 7.84
CA LYS A 199 -10.99 16.83 7.98
C LYS A 199 -12.31 17.19 7.30
N LYS A 200 -12.89 16.23 6.58
CA LYS A 200 -14.32 16.18 6.28
C LYS A 200 -14.93 14.92 6.87
N SER A 201 -16.24 14.95 7.13
CA SER A 201 -16.94 13.80 7.71
C SER A 201 -18.36 13.72 7.17
N GLU A 202 -18.84 12.49 7.09
CA GLU A 202 -20.22 12.16 6.74
C GLU A 202 -20.67 10.91 7.52
N LEU A 203 -21.92 10.50 7.36
CA LEU A 203 -22.43 9.26 7.96
C LEU A 203 -22.67 8.22 6.87
N SER A 204 -22.33 6.98 7.16
CA SER A 204 -22.74 5.82 6.36
C SER A 204 -24.26 5.64 6.40
N ALA A 205 -24.80 4.76 5.58
CA ALA A 205 -26.23 4.40 5.62
C ALA A 205 -26.63 3.77 6.95
N SER A 206 -25.74 3.06 7.62
CA SER A 206 -25.95 2.46 8.96
C SER A 206 -25.75 3.45 10.11
N GLY A 207 -25.29 4.68 9.82
CA GLY A 207 -25.03 5.72 10.83
C GLY A 207 -23.60 5.73 11.39
N THR A 208 -22.67 4.94 10.85
CA THR A 208 -21.26 4.98 11.24
C THR A 208 -20.61 6.29 10.76
N PRO A 209 -19.93 7.05 11.65
CA PRO A 209 -19.16 8.23 11.24
C PRO A 209 -17.99 7.83 10.35
N LEU A 210 -17.90 8.47 9.19
CA LEU A 210 -16.80 8.35 8.23
C LEU A 210 -16.01 9.66 8.26
N GLU A 211 -14.73 9.59 8.53
CA GLU A 211 -13.85 10.76 8.57
C GLU A 211 -12.72 10.59 7.55
N TYR A 212 -12.54 11.62 6.73
CA TYR A 212 -11.56 11.67 5.66
C TYR A 212 -10.58 12.81 5.89
N TYR A 213 -9.30 12.52 5.79
CA TYR A 213 -8.23 13.46 6.07
C TYR A 213 -7.41 13.74 4.82
N LEU A 214 -6.99 14.98 4.65
CA LEU A 214 -6.01 15.40 3.64
C LEU A 214 -5.09 16.46 4.23
N ARG A 215 -3.91 16.62 3.64
CA ARG A 215 -3.06 17.77 3.92
C ARG A 215 -3.76 19.05 3.40
N PRO A 216 -3.52 20.23 4.02
CA PRO A 216 -4.16 21.49 3.58
C PRO A 216 -3.91 21.83 2.10
N GLU A 217 -2.72 21.51 1.60
CA GLU A 217 -2.33 21.73 0.20
C GLU A 217 -3.05 20.83 -0.81
N ASP A 218 -3.66 19.75 -0.34
CA ASP A 218 -4.42 18.80 -1.17
C ASP A 218 -5.94 18.99 -1.05
N ARG A 219 -6.42 20.09 -0.45
CA ARG A 219 -7.84 20.37 -0.22
C ARG A 219 -8.73 20.21 -1.46
N ASP A 220 -8.23 20.65 -2.61
CA ASP A 220 -8.97 20.59 -3.86
C ASP A 220 -9.09 19.16 -4.44
N LYS A 221 -8.26 18.24 -3.96
CA LYS A 221 -8.28 16.83 -4.33
C LYS A 221 -9.29 15.99 -3.54
N TYR A 222 -10.02 16.60 -2.61
CA TYR A 222 -10.94 15.89 -1.73
C TYR A 222 -12.05 15.15 -2.51
N GLY A 223 -12.68 15.86 -3.47
CA GLY A 223 -13.73 15.28 -4.32
C GLY A 223 -13.22 14.06 -5.10
N PRO A 224 -12.24 14.21 -5.99
CA PRO A 224 -11.74 13.08 -6.78
C PRO A 224 -11.17 11.94 -5.94
N THR A 225 -10.56 12.20 -4.79
CA THR A 225 -10.01 11.14 -3.94
C THR A 225 -11.09 10.33 -3.23
N TYR A 226 -12.08 11.00 -2.60
CA TYR A 226 -13.04 10.35 -1.69
C TYR A 226 -14.47 10.22 -2.22
N ARG A 227 -14.74 10.61 -3.49
CA ARG A 227 -16.09 10.63 -4.08
C ARG A 227 -16.91 9.34 -3.89
N ASP A 228 -16.25 8.20 -3.90
CA ASP A 228 -16.90 6.90 -3.80
C ASP A 228 -16.79 6.26 -2.41
N SER A 229 -16.06 6.88 -1.46
CA SER A 229 -15.73 6.24 -0.17
C SER A 229 -16.96 5.85 0.65
N LYS A 230 -17.99 6.70 0.71
CA LYS A 230 -19.25 6.34 1.37
C LYS A 230 -19.97 5.20 0.64
N ARG A 231 -20.03 5.24 -0.69
CA ARG A 231 -20.67 4.19 -1.50
C ARG A 231 -19.99 2.84 -1.29
N ILE A 232 -18.66 2.82 -1.28
CA ILE A 232 -17.83 1.64 -0.99
C ILE A 232 -18.17 1.08 0.40
N PHE A 233 -18.25 1.96 1.41
CA PHE A 233 -18.59 1.55 2.78
C PHE A 233 -19.99 0.92 2.85
N ASP A 234 -21.00 1.59 2.30
CA ASP A 234 -22.38 1.14 2.34
C ASP A 234 -22.57 -0.17 1.54
N PHE A 235 -21.87 -0.33 0.42
CA PHE A 235 -21.89 -1.56 -0.36
C PHE A 235 -21.26 -2.73 0.40
N LEU A 236 -20.06 -2.57 0.95
CA LEU A 236 -19.37 -3.65 1.65
C LEU A 236 -20.16 -4.12 2.89
N GLU A 237 -20.68 -3.19 3.68
CA GLU A 237 -21.53 -3.54 4.82
C GLU A 237 -22.76 -4.37 4.40
N LYS A 238 -23.39 -3.98 3.30
CA LYS A 238 -24.53 -4.69 2.72
C LYS A 238 -24.13 -6.06 2.15
N GLU A 239 -23.07 -6.14 1.36
CA GLU A 239 -22.64 -7.38 0.69
C GLU A 239 -22.10 -8.42 1.66
N ILE A 240 -21.31 -8.00 2.67
CA ILE A 240 -20.82 -8.86 3.73
C ILE A 240 -21.98 -9.34 4.63
N GLY A 241 -22.99 -8.52 4.83
CA GLY A 241 -24.19 -8.85 5.61
C GLY A 241 -23.99 -8.81 7.12
N VAL A 242 -22.91 -8.20 7.60
CA VAL A 242 -22.59 -7.91 9.00
C VAL A 242 -22.29 -6.43 9.11
N ASN A 243 -22.97 -5.73 10.02
CA ASN A 243 -22.74 -4.31 10.24
C ASN A 243 -21.28 -4.05 10.60
N TYR A 244 -20.77 -2.87 10.24
CA TYR A 244 -19.43 -2.44 10.59
C TYR A 244 -19.21 -2.56 12.11
N PRO A 245 -18.20 -3.31 12.57
CA PRO A 245 -18.12 -3.73 13.97
C PRO A 245 -17.53 -2.66 14.91
N TRP A 246 -17.07 -1.53 14.37
CA TRP A 246 -16.35 -0.49 15.09
C TRP A 246 -17.12 0.83 15.11
N GLY A 247 -16.87 1.70 16.07
CA GLY A 247 -17.67 2.93 16.27
C GLY A 247 -17.43 4.04 15.25
N ILE A 248 -16.32 4.01 14.53
CA ILE A 248 -15.89 5.06 13.58
C ILE A 248 -14.94 4.49 12.52
N TYR A 249 -14.95 5.06 11.32
CA TYR A 249 -13.97 4.74 10.27
C TYR A 249 -13.26 5.99 9.74
N ARG A 250 -11.92 5.97 9.75
CA ARG A 250 -11.07 7.06 9.26
C ARG A 250 -10.19 6.61 8.12
N GLN A 251 -9.93 7.51 7.17
CA GLN A 251 -8.99 7.34 6.07
C GLN A 251 -7.95 8.44 6.12
N VAL A 252 -6.67 8.07 6.27
CA VAL A 252 -5.58 8.99 6.58
C VAL A 252 -4.42 8.76 5.61
N PRO A 253 -4.30 9.54 4.52
CA PRO A 253 -3.11 9.48 3.66
C PRO A 253 -1.89 10.06 4.37
N VAL A 254 -0.75 9.40 4.20
CA VAL A 254 0.53 9.85 4.77
C VAL A 254 1.65 9.82 3.73
N LEU A 255 2.63 10.70 3.92
CA LEU A 255 3.81 10.80 3.06
C LEU A 255 4.74 9.60 3.26
N ASP A 256 5.36 9.17 2.18
CA ASP A 256 6.38 8.11 2.19
C ASP A 256 5.91 6.77 2.80
N PHE A 257 4.60 6.49 2.73
CA PHE A 257 4.08 5.24 3.24
C PHE A 257 4.69 4.04 2.50
N LEU A 258 4.89 2.91 3.20
CA LEU A 258 5.63 1.77 2.69
C LEU A 258 4.85 0.95 1.65
N TYR A 259 3.54 0.94 1.75
CA TYR A 259 2.58 0.14 0.96
C TYR A 259 1.48 1.01 0.39
N ALA A 260 0.47 0.40 -0.23
CA ALA A 260 -0.71 1.11 -0.73
C ALA A 260 -1.61 1.59 0.42
N GLY A 261 -1.89 0.70 1.36
CA GLY A 261 -2.68 0.94 2.56
C GLY A 261 -2.23 0.08 3.72
N MET A 262 -2.91 0.25 4.86
CA MET A 262 -2.80 -0.59 6.06
C MET A 262 -4.12 -0.54 6.81
N GLU A 263 -4.65 -1.70 7.10
CA GLU A 263 -5.96 -1.96 7.67
C GLU A 263 -6.11 -1.59 9.16
N ASN A 264 -5.33 -0.67 9.68
CA ASN A 264 -5.41 -0.31 11.11
C ASN A 264 -6.86 -0.12 11.57
N THR A 265 -7.26 -0.84 12.59
CA THR A 265 -8.65 -0.86 13.07
C THR A 265 -9.17 0.54 13.35
N THR A 266 -10.32 0.90 12.80
CA THR A 266 -10.98 2.21 12.85
C THR A 266 -10.32 3.35 12.10
N SER A 267 -9.05 3.23 11.69
CA SER A 267 -8.26 4.37 11.20
C SER A 267 -7.20 3.91 10.19
N THR A 268 -7.64 3.56 8.99
CA THR A 268 -6.79 3.08 7.89
C THR A 268 -5.81 4.14 7.43
N ILE A 269 -4.54 3.77 7.28
CA ILE A 269 -3.50 4.62 6.68
C ILE A 269 -3.35 4.27 5.21
N PHE A 270 -3.17 5.28 4.37
CA PHE A 270 -2.97 5.16 2.92
C PHE A 270 -1.71 5.90 2.46
N ALA A 271 -1.14 5.46 1.36
CA ALA A 271 -0.10 6.22 0.69
C ALA A 271 -0.65 7.52 0.07
N GLN A 272 0.10 8.59 0.22
CA GLN A 272 -0.21 9.89 -0.41
C GLN A 272 -0.37 9.80 -1.93
N ASP A 273 0.22 8.78 -2.56
CA ASP A 273 0.13 8.53 -4.01
C ASP A 273 -1.31 8.35 -4.52
N PHE A 274 -2.25 7.98 -3.65
CA PHE A 274 -3.68 7.82 -3.98
C PHE A 274 -4.51 9.10 -3.83
N VAL A 275 -3.94 10.18 -3.32
CA VAL A 275 -4.59 11.49 -3.30
C VAL A 275 -4.45 12.11 -4.69
N VAL A 276 -5.54 12.16 -5.42
CA VAL A 276 -5.56 12.56 -6.84
C VAL A 276 -6.53 13.71 -7.11
N ASP A 277 -6.25 14.48 -8.16
CA ASP A 277 -7.18 15.43 -8.75
C ASP A 277 -8.05 14.76 -9.84
N GLU A 278 -8.93 15.54 -10.49
CA GLU A 278 -9.86 15.03 -11.51
C GLU A 278 -9.15 14.39 -12.72
N THR A 279 -8.01 14.92 -13.14
CA THR A 279 -7.22 14.34 -14.24
C THR A 279 -6.54 13.07 -13.78
N GLY A 280 -5.92 13.12 -12.60
CA GLY A 280 -5.22 11.96 -12.02
C GLY A 280 -6.15 10.78 -11.75
N PHE A 281 -7.43 11.04 -11.42
CA PHE A 281 -8.43 10.00 -11.19
C PHE A 281 -8.65 9.10 -12.43
N ASN A 282 -8.50 9.60 -13.63
CA ASN A 282 -8.64 8.80 -14.86
C ASN A 282 -7.54 7.75 -15.04
N ASP A 283 -6.41 7.96 -14.41
CA ASP A 283 -5.23 7.09 -14.51
C ASP A 283 -5.01 6.24 -13.26
N ARG A 284 -5.34 6.79 -12.09
CA ARG A 284 -5.12 6.16 -10.77
C ARG A 284 -6.30 6.47 -9.86
N THR A 285 -7.04 5.46 -9.47
CA THR A 285 -8.16 5.60 -8.55
C THR A 285 -7.78 5.12 -7.14
N TYR A 286 -8.49 5.64 -6.15
CA TYR A 286 -8.41 5.21 -4.76
C TYR A 286 -9.34 4.02 -4.43
N ILE A 287 -10.21 3.63 -5.37
CA ILE A 287 -11.35 2.73 -5.16
C ILE A 287 -10.93 1.36 -4.66
N ASN A 288 -10.06 0.67 -5.42
CA ASN A 288 -9.65 -0.70 -5.07
C ASN A 288 -8.96 -0.76 -3.71
N VAL A 289 -7.98 0.12 -3.46
CA VAL A 289 -7.25 0.18 -2.19
C VAL A 289 -8.19 0.53 -1.04
N ASN A 290 -9.10 1.50 -1.22
CA ASN A 290 -10.09 1.86 -0.22
C ASN A 290 -10.99 0.66 0.15
N ALA A 291 -11.53 -0.04 -0.85
CA ALA A 291 -12.39 -1.20 -0.64
C ALA A 291 -11.62 -2.37 0.01
N HIS A 292 -10.37 -2.59 -0.37
CA HIS A 292 -9.50 -3.62 0.20
C HIS A 292 -9.24 -3.36 1.69
N GLU A 293 -8.76 -2.17 2.04
CA GLU A 293 -8.46 -1.82 3.43
C GLU A 293 -9.73 -1.73 4.31
N LEU A 294 -10.86 -1.32 3.72
CA LEU A 294 -12.13 -1.35 4.44
C LEU A 294 -12.62 -2.79 4.68
N ALA A 295 -12.49 -3.69 3.72
CA ALA A 295 -12.90 -5.09 3.89
C ALA A 295 -12.13 -5.79 5.02
N HIS A 296 -10.87 -5.40 5.25
CA HIS A 296 -10.07 -5.89 6.36
C HIS A 296 -10.67 -5.58 7.73
N GLN A 297 -11.52 -4.56 7.87
CA GLN A 297 -12.17 -4.25 9.14
C GLN A 297 -13.06 -5.42 9.63
N TRP A 298 -13.48 -6.30 8.72
CA TRP A 298 -14.11 -7.59 9.02
C TRP A 298 -13.10 -8.75 8.93
N PHE A 299 -12.30 -8.81 7.85
CA PHE A 299 -11.39 -9.93 7.55
C PHE A 299 -9.94 -9.55 7.87
N GLY A 300 -9.56 -9.60 9.12
CA GLY A 300 -8.26 -9.17 9.66
C GLY A 300 -8.44 -8.58 11.06
N ASP A 301 -9.40 -7.67 11.20
CA ASP A 301 -9.65 -6.92 12.43
C ASP A 301 -10.68 -7.59 13.32
N LEU A 302 -11.92 -7.77 12.84
CA LEU A 302 -13.00 -8.45 13.59
C LEU A 302 -12.61 -9.90 13.85
N ILE A 303 -12.17 -10.62 12.82
CA ILE A 303 -11.59 -11.96 12.89
C ILE A 303 -10.17 -11.93 12.33
N THR A 304 -9.23 -12.57 13.00
CA THR A 304 -7.81 -12.54 12.61
C THR A 304 -7.30 -13.95 12.38
N ALA A 305 -6.54 -14.20 11.32
CA ALA A 305 -5.91 -15.49 11.08
C ALA A 305 -4.97 -15.85 12.24
N GLU A 306 -5.08 -17.08 12.78
CA GLU A 306 -4.29 -17.53 13.95
C GLU A 306 -2.78 -17.65 13.67
N SER A 307 -2.42 -17.74 12.39
CA SER A 307 -1.02 -17.82 11.94
C SER A 307 -0.88 -17.45 10.47
N GLY A 308 0.36 -17.19 10.03
CA GLY A 308 0.67 -16.91 8.63
C GLY A 308 0.23 -17.98 7.64
N LYS A 309 0.04 -19.22 8.09
CA LYS A 309 -0.50 -20.32 7.27
C LYS A 309 -1.92 -20.02 6.76
N HIS A 310 -2.68 -19.22 7.49
CA HIS A 310 -4.08 -18.89 7.19
C HIS A 310 -4.27 -17.44 6.75
N HIS A 311 -3.19 -16.74 6.42
CA HIS A 311 -3.20 -15.32 6.07
C HIS A 311 -4.09 -14.98 4.85
N TRP A 312 -4.31 -15.94 3.96
CA TRP A 312 -5.24 -15.80 2.84
C TRP A 312 -6.70 -15.49 3.26
N LEU A 313 -7.08 -15.85 4.51
CA LEU A 313 -8.38 -15.49 5.10
C LEU A 313 -8.53 -13.98 5.38
N GLN A 314 -7.44 -13.24 5.38
CA GLN A 314 -7.43 -11.78 5.47
C GLN A 314 -7.27 -11.20 4.06
N GLU A 315 -6.15 -11.43 3.42
CA GLU A 315 -5.78 -10.82 2.15
C GLU A 315 -6.64 -11.29 0.96
N GLY A 316 -6.97 -12.58 0.92
CA GLY A 316 -7.83 -13.15 -0.12
C GLY A 316 -9.25 -12.59 -0.04
N PHE A 317 -9.80 -12.50 1.17
CA PHE A 317 -11.11 -11.88 1.39
C PHE A 317 -11.11 -10.39 1.04
N ALA A 318 -10.15 -9.62 1.53
CA ALA A 318 -10.06 -8.19 1.25
C ALA A 318 -9.92 -7.92 -0.25
N THR A 319 -9.08 -8.69 -0.93
CA THR A 319 -8.91 -8.60 -2.39
C THR A 319 -10.21 -8.96 -3.13
N TYR A 320 -10.91 -10.01 -2.70
CA TYR A 320 -12.13 -10.44 -3.37
C TYR A 320 -13.29 -9.46 -3.17
N TYR A 321 -13.45 -8.92 -1.96
CA TYR A 321 -14.49 -7.93 -1.69
C TYR A 321 -14.21 -6.59 -2.36
N ALA A 322 -12.94 -6.21 -2.54
CA ALA A 322 -12.58 -5.07 -3.37
C ALA A 322 -12.97 -5.28 -4.84
N LEU A 323 -12.78 -6.48 -5.40
CA LEU A 323 -13.27 -6.81 -6.74
C LEU A 323 -14.79 -6.78 -6.84
N LEU A 324 -15.52 -7.23 -5.82
CA LEU A 324 -16.98 -7.17 -5.80
C LEU A 324 -17.48 -5.72 -5.77
N GLU A 325 -16.75 -4.83 -5.07
CA GLU A 325 -17.04 -3.40 -5.09
C GLU A 325 -16.78 -2.79 -6.48
N GLU A 326 -15.66 -3.11 -7.10
CA GLU A 326 -15.40 -2.67 -8.48
C GLU A 326 -16.43 -3.20 -9.47
N ARG A 327 -16.96 -4.42 -9.26
CA ARG A 327 -18.10 -4.95 -10.04
C ARG A 327 -19.36 -4.09 -9.87
N GLU A 328 -19.67 -3.65 -8.67
CA GLU A 328 -20.81 -2.77 -8.39
C GLU A 328 -20.64 -1.39 -9.05
N LEU A 329 -19.41 -0.89 -9.11
CA LEU A 329 -19.10 0.42 -9.70
C LEU A 329 -19.03 0.37 -11.24
N TYR A 330 -18.36 -0.64 -11.80
CA TYR A 330 -17.93 -0.69 -13.19
C TYR A 330 -18.57 -1.81 -14.02
N GLY A 331 -19.30 -2.72 -13.37
CA GLY A 331 -20.04 -3.80 -14.02
C GLY A 331 -19.28 -5.12 -14.19
N GLU A 332 -19.99 -6.12 -14.72
CA GLU A 332 -19.50 -7.49 -14.85
C GLU A 332 -18.30 -7.62 -15.80
N ASP A 333 -18.21 -6.86 -16.86
CA ASP A 333 -17.12 -6.95 -17.82
C ASP A 333 -15.80 -6.50 -17.17
N HIS A 334 -15.84 -5.44 -16.35
CA HIS A 334 -14.69 -5.01 -15.56
C HIS A 334 -14.24 -6.08 -14.56
N PHE A 335 -15.19 -6.65 -13.82
CA PHE A 335 -14.91 -7.70 -12.84
C PHE A 335 -14.25 -8.93 -13.49
N ASN A 336 -14.78 -9.40 -14.63
CA ASN A 336 -14.21 -10.52 -15.34
C ASN A 336 -12.83 -10.20 -15.93
N TYR A 337 -12.60 -8.97 -16.37
CA TYR A 337 -11.31 -8.54 -16.88
C TYR A 337 -10.24 -8.51 -15.78
N GLU A 338 -10.57 -8.00 -14.59
CA GLU A 338 -9.66 -8.02 -13.44
C GLU A 338 -9.34 -9.44 -12.97
N LEU A 339 -10.34 -10.34 -12.93
CA LEU A 339 -10.11 -11.76 -12.66
C LEU A 339 -9.18 -12.38 -13.71
N TYR A 340 -9.37 -12.08 -14.99
CA TYR A 340 -8.50 -12.54 -16.06
C TYR A 340 -7.07 -12.06 -15.87
N GLN A 341 -6.86 -10.77 -15.58
CA GLN A 341 -5.54 -10.24 -15.33
C GLN A 341 -4.85 -10.89 -14.12
N MET A 342 -5.61 -11.17 -13.05
CA MET A 342 -5.08 -11.94 -11.91
C MET A 342 -4.68 -13.36 -12.33
N ALA A 343 -5.51 -14.05 -13.15
CA ALA A 343 -5.21 -15.38 -13.63
C ALA A 343 -3.93 -15.42 -14.47
N GLU A 344 -3.71 -14.45 -15.35
CA GLU A 344 -2.47 -14.34 -16.13
C GLU A 344 -1.23 -14.17 -15.23
N ARG A 345 -1.31 -13.25 -14.25
CA ARG A 345 -0.21 -13.04 -13.27
C ARG A 345 0.08 -14.31 -12.47
N LEU A 346 -0.96 -15.02 -12.00
CA LEU A 346 -0.84 -16.26 -11.26
C LEU A 346 -0.27 -17.40 -12.12
N GLN A 347 -0.71 -17.54 -13.38
CA GLN A 347 -0.16 -18.50 -14.32
C GLN A 347 1.32 -18.26 -14.60
N GLN A 348 1.71 -17.00 -14.79
CA GLN A 348 3.12 -16.63 -14.98
C GLN A 348 3.95 -16.92 -13.73
N ALA A 349 3.45 -16.56 -12.54
CA ALA A 349 4.11 -16.82 -11.28
C ALA A 349 4.25 -18.31 -10.97
N ALA A 350 3.26 -19.12 -11.33
CA ALA A 350 3.25 -20.57 -11.10
C ALA A 350 4.42 -21.32 -11.77
N LYS A 351 5.12 -20.69 -12.70
CA LYS A 351 6.35 -21.26 -13.29
C LYS A 351 7.51 -21.36 -12.28
N THR A 352 7.52 -20.55 -11.23
CA THR A 352 8.58 -20.48 -10.23
C THR A 352 8.06 -20.53 -8.80
N ASP A 353 6.85 -20.04 -8.53
CA ASP A 353 6.20 -20.09 -7.22
C ASP A 353 5.36 -21.36 -7.09
N THR A 354 5.91 -22.32 -6.34
CA THR A 354 5.29 -23.63 -6.07
C THR A 354 4.76 -23.76 -4.65
N ILE A 355 4.80 -22.66 -3.85
CA ILE A 355 4.38 -22.68 -2.46
C ILE A 355 2.85 -22.60 -2.38
N PRO A 356 2.18 -23.51 -1.64
CA PRO A 356 0.72 -23.45 -1.46
C PRO A 356 0.27 -22.20 -0.73
N VAL A 357 -0.99 -21.79 -0.94
CA VAL A 357 -1.63 -20.69 -0.21
C VAL A 357 -1.63 -20.92 1.31
N MET A 358 -1.92 -22.15 1.74
CA MET A 358 -1.86 -22.54 3.17
C MET A 358 -0.44 -22.80 3.64
N ASN A 359 0.45 -21.82 3.47
CA ASN A 359 1.83 -21.88 3.94
C ASN A 359 2.27 -20.46 4.36
N GLU A 360 2.86 -20.30 5.54
CA GLU A 360 3.34 -18.99 6.02
C GLU A 360 4.40 -18.31 5.14
N LYS A 361 5.03 -19.09 4.22
CA LYS A 361 6.01 -18.60 3.25
C LYS A 361 5.42 -18.36 1.86
N ALA A 362 4.10 -18.47 1.71
CA ALA A 362 3.45 -18.16 0.45
C ALA A 362 3.74 -16.72 0.03
N SER A 363 3.79 -16.48 -1.27
CA SER A 363 4.04 -15.15 -1.80
C SER A 363 2.84 -14.21 -1.56
N VAL A 364 3.08 -12.90 -1.63
CA VAL A 364 2.04 -11.89 -1.62
C VAL A 364 0.99 -12.22 -2.70
N LEU A 365 1.43 -12.55 -3.91
CA LEU A 365 0.54 -12.91 -5.02
C LEU A 365 -0.37 -14.11 -4.67
N SER A 366 0.18 -15.11 -3.97
CA SER A 366 -0.59 -16.28 -3.54
C SER A 366 -1.63 -15.94 -2.48
N PHE A 367 -1.30 -15.16 -1.45
CA PHE A 367 -2.27 -14.79 -0.42
C PHE A 367 -3.40 -13.93 -0.97
N TYR A 368 -3.08 -12.93 -1.78
CA TYR A 368 -4.01 -11.95 -2.32
C TYR A 368 -4.80 -12.52 -3.49
N GLN A 369 -4.14 -12.73 -4.63
CA GLN A 369 -4.83 -13.02 -5.90
C GLN A 369 -5.30 -14.47 -6.00
N LYS A 370 -4.48 -15.46 -5.59
CA LYS A 370 -4.95 -16.84 -5.57
C LYS A 370 -5.97 -17.05 -4.45
N GLY A 371 -5.84 -16.36 -3.31
CA GLY A 371 -6.85 -16.34 -2.26
C GLY A 371 -8.19 -15.81 -2.75
N ALA A 372 -8.21 -14.68 -3.47
CA ALA A 372 -9.41 -14.13 -4.09
C ALA A 372 -10.03 -15.07 -5.13
N TRP A 373 -9.22 -15.69 -5.98
CA TRP A 373 -9.69 -16.72 -6.92
C TRP A 373 -10.32 -17.93 -6.22
N ALA A 374 -9.72 -18.40 -5.12
CA ALA A 374 -10.29 -19.49 -4.34
C ALA A 374 -11.67 -19.14 -3.80
N LEU A 375 -11.87 -17.91 -3.32
CA LEU A 375 -13.19 -17.41 -2.86
C LEU A 375 -14.17 -17.29 -4.04
N HIS A 376 -13.72 -16.84 -5.20
CA HIS A 376 -14.55 -16.77 -6.39
C HIS A 376 -15.04 -18.16 -6.81
N VAL A 377 -14.15 -19.15 -6.85
CA VAL A 377 -14.52 -20.54 -7.15
C VAL A 377 -15.54 -21.10 -6.16
N LEU A 378 -15.35 -20.85 -4.86
CA LEU A 378 -16.32 -21.25 -3.83
C LEU A 378 -17.69 -20.58 -4.07
N ARG A 379 -17.71 -19.25 -4.29
CA ARG A 379 -18.95 -18.51 -4.53
C ARG A 379 -19.67 -18.98 -5.78
N GLU A 380 -18.96 -19.27 -6.87
CA GLU A 380 -19.53 -19.84 -8.11
C GLU A 380 -20.02 -21.27 -7.90
N GLY A 381 -19.32 -22.07 -7.08
CA GLY A 381 -19.66 -23.46 -6.82
C GLY A 381 -20.87 -23.68 -5.92
N ILE A 382 -21.11 -22.79 -4.96
CA ILE A 382 -22.21 -22.93 -3.98
C ILE A 382 -23.35 -21.92 -4.19
N GLY A 383 -23.13 -20.92 -5.05
CA GLY A 383 -24.07 -19.82 -5.29
C GLY A 383 -23.93 -18.66 -4.29
N HIS A 384 -24.31 -17.46 -4.74
CA HIS A 384 -24.14 -16.20 -4.03
C HIS A 384 -24.75 -16.19 -2.62
N GLU A 385 -26.04 -16.59 -2.50
CA GLU A 385 -26.76 -16.53 -1.23
C GLU A 385 -26.21 -17.50 -0.18
N ALA A 386 -25.80 -18.70 -0.61
CA ALA A 386 -25.17 -19.67 0.29
C ALA A 386 -23.78 -19.17 0.75
N PHE A 387 -22.99 -18.61 -0.18
CA PHE A 387 -21.69 -18.02 0.15
C PHE A 387 -21.83 -16.87 1.16
N ARG A 388 -22.73 -15.93 0.91
CA ARG A 388 -23.01 -14.80 1.78
C ARG A 388 -23.47 -15.26 3.17
N THR A 389 -24.33 -16.26 3.24
CA THR A 389 -24.81 -16.85 4.51
C THR A 389 -23.65 -17.48 5.29
N ALA A 390 -22.77 -18.23 4.62
CA ALA A 390 -21.60 -18.83 5.26
C ALA A 390 -20.64 -17.77 5.80
N VAL A 391 -20.36 -16.73 5.02
CA VAL A 391 -19.50 -15.61 5.44
C VAL A 391 -20.08 -14.88 6.64
N LYS A 392 -21.37 -14.57 6.61
CA LYS A 392 -22.06 -13.95 7.76
C LYS A 392 -21.93 -14.80 9.02
N ASN A 393 -22.28 -16.09 8.94
CA ASN A 393 -22.18 -17.02 10.06
C ASN A 393 -20.75 -17.12 10.61
N TYR A 394 -19.77 -17.14 9.73
CA TYR A 394 -18.34 -17.17 10.07
C TYR A 394 -17.93 -15.94 10.86
N LEU A 395 -18.27 -14.74 10.39
CA LEU A 395 -17.94 -13.47 11.04
C LEU A 395 -18.66 -13.33 12.41
N GLU A 396 -19.96 -13.64 12.46
CA GLU A 396 -20.74 -13.54 13.71
C GLU A 396 -20.27 -14.54 14.78
N LYS A 397 -19.94 -15.77 14.36
CA LYS A 397 -19.52 -16.83 15.29
C LYS A 397 -18.14 -16.57 15.90
N TYR A 398 -17.21 -16.03 15.10
CA TYR A 398 -15.82 -15.85 15.50
C TYR A 398 -15.45 -14.38 15.75
N ALA A 399 -16.45 -13.50 15.91
CA ALA A 399 -16.22 -12.08 16.20
C ALA A 399 -15.21 -11.87 17.33
N PHE A 400 -14.22 -10.99 17.11
CA PHE A 400 -13.14 -10.64 18.04
C PHE A 400 -12.23 -11.81 18.44
N SER A 401 -12.16 -12.86 17.62
CA SER A 401 -11.31 -14.01 17.88
C SER A 401 -10.36 -14.32 16.69
N ASN A 402 -9.52 -15.32 16.89
CA ASN A 402 -8.64 -15.82 15.83
C ASN A 402 -9.26 -17.04 15.16
N VAL A 403 -8.93 -17.23 13.89
CA VAL A 403 -9.58 -18.20 13.00
C VAL A 403 -8.58 -18.93 12.12
N ASN A 404 -9.00 -20.10 11.62
CA ASN A 404 -8.24 -20.88 10.64
C ASN A 404 -9.13 -21.30 9.45
N THR A 405 -8.49 -21.86 8.43
CA THR A 405 -9.15 -22.28 7.19
C THR A 405 -10.27 -23.31 7.42
N ASP A 406 -10.08 -24.26 8.34
CA ASP A 406 -11.06 -25.32 8.57
C ASP A 406 -12.34 -24.79 9.22
N GLU A 407 -12.22 -23.75 10.05
CA GLU A 407 -13.37 -23.08 10.65
C GLU A 407 -14.23 -22.35 9.61
N PHE A 408 -13.60 -21.68 8.63
CA PHE A 408 -14.34 -21.08 7.51
C PHE A 408 -15.02 -22.15 6.65
N LEU A 409 -14.29 -23.19 6.25
CA LEU A 409 -14.84 -24.28 5.43
C LEU A 409 -15.96 -25.06 6.15
N ALA A 410 -15.92 -25.12 7.49
CA ALA A 410 -17.00 -25.69 8.27
C ALA A 410 -18.32 -24.89 8.16
N GLU A 411 -18.25 -23.56 8.02
CA GLU A 411 -19.46 -22.75 7.77
C GLU A 411 -19.99 -22.92 6.35
N ILE A 412 -19.13 -23.13 5.35
CA ILE A 412 -19.54 -23.52 3.98
C ILE A 412 -20.29 -24.85 3.99
N ASN A 413 -19.80 -25.86 4.72
CA ASN A 413 -20.42 -27.19 4.82
C ASN A 413 -21.80 -27.18 5.50
N LYS A 414 -22.15 -26.13 6.26
CA LYS A 414 -23.49 -26.00 6.85
C LYS A 414 -24.55 -25.53 5.87
N VAL A 415 -24.15 -24.82 4.83
CA VAL A 415 -25.07 -24.18 3.88
C VAL A 415 -25.05 -24.84 2.50
N SER A 416 -24.11 -25.74 2.24
CA SER A 416 -23.94 -26.42 0.96
C SER A 416 -23.35 -27.81 1.11
N ALA A 417 -23.70 -28.72 0.20
CA ALA A 417 -23.10 -30.05 0.05
C ALA A 417 -21.83 -30.05 -0.81
N TYR A 418 -21.23 -28.88 -1.08
CA TYR A 418 -20.00 -28.73 -1.86
C TYR A 418 -18.84 -29.46 -1.18
N ASP A 419 -18.03 -30.17 -1.97
CA ASP A 419 -16.84 -30.90 -1.44
C ASP A 419 -15.71 -29.94 -1.09
N THR A 420 -15.77 -29.35 0.10
CA THR A 420 -14.75 -28.45 0.62
C THR A 420 -13.42 -29.14 0.86
N ASN A 421 -13.35 -30.47 1.02
CA ASN A 421 -12.09 -31.20 1.15
C ASN A 421 -11.35 -31.28 -0.19
N ALA A 422 -12.06 -31.59 -1.30
CA ALA A 422 -11.49 -31.57 -2.63
C ALA A 422 -11.05 -30.16 -3.02
N PHE A 423 -11.85 -29.13 -2.70
CA PHE A 423 -11.50 -27.73 -2.89
C PHE A 423 -10.21 -27.35 -2.13
N LYS A 424 -10.14 -27.63 -0.82
CA LYS A 424 -8.98 -27.33 0.03
C LYS A 424 -7.70 -27.92 -0.54
N LYS A 425 -7.73 -29.21 -0.90
CA LYS A 425 -6.58 -29.91 -1.49
C LYS A 425 -6.09 -29.26 -2.78
N ARG A 426 -7.03 -28.85 -3.64
CA ARG A 426 -6.73 -28.32 -4.98
C ARG A 426 -6.29 -26.85 -4.95
N TRP A 427 -7.05 -26.00 -4.26
CA TRP A 427 -6.84 -24.55 -4.29
C TRP A 427 -5.90 -24.04 -3.21
N LEU A 428 -5.91 -24.65 -2.02
CA LEU A 428 -5.21 -24.10 -0.85
C LEU A 428 -3.96 -24.89 -0.46
N GLU A 429 -3.95 -26.22 -0.63
CA GLU A 429 -2.82 -27.07 -0.24
C GLU A 429 -1.87 -27.44 -1.39
N LYS A 430 -2.26 -27.17 -2.64
CA LYS A 430 -1.45 -27.37 -3.83
C LYS A 430 -0.82 -26.05 -4.30
N GLY A 431 0.47 -26.10 -4.66
CA GLY A 431 1.14 -24.98 -5.33
C GLY A 431 0.66 -24.79 -6.77
N GLY A 432 1.03 -23.67 -7.40
CA GLY A 432 0.62 -23.32 -8.75
C GLY A 432 -0.80 -22.74 -8.82
N PHE A 433 -1.40 -22.73 -10.01
CA PHE A 433 -2.72 -22.13 -10.27
C PHE A 433 -3.58 -23.07 -11.14
N GLU A 434 -4.86 -23.15 -10.87
CA GLU A 434 -5.81 -24.02 -11.59
C GLU A 434 -6.38 -23.29 -12.83
N VAL A 435 -5.52 -23.15 -13.87
CA VAL A 435 -5.77 -22.35 -15.06
C VAL A 435 -7.03 -22.80 -15.80
N GLN A 436 -7.22 -24.12 -15.95
CA GLN A 436 -8.36 -24.66 -16.72
C GLN A 436 -9.69 -24.28 -16.08
N GLU A 437 -9.81 -24.43 -14.75
CA GLU A 437 -11.04 -24.05 -14.03
C GLU A 437 -11.29 -22.54 -14.08
N ALA A 438 -10.22 -21.73 -13.98
CA ALA A 438 -10.33 -20.28 -14.11
C ALA A 438 -10.84 -19.89 -15.51
N LEU A 439 -10.31 -20.49 -16.58
CA LEU A 439 -10.76 -20.24 -17.95
C LEU A 439 -12.21 -20.68 -18.17
N GLU A 440 -12.65 -21.80 -17.59
CA GLU A 440 -14.04 -22.25 -17.66
C GLU A 440 -15.00 -21.25 -17.02
N LEU A 441 -14.62 -20.64 -15.88
CA LEU A 441 -15.41 -19.60 -15.23
C LEU A 441 -15.43 -18.31 -16.06
N LEU A 442 -14.29 -17.84 -16.53
CA LEU A 442 -14.18 -16.64 -17.36
C LEU A 442 -14.96 -16.77 -18.69
N ASN A 443 -14.95 -17.96 -19.31
CA ASN A 443 -15.70 -18.21 -20.54
C ASN A 443 -17.22 -18.17 -20.39
N LYS A 444 -17.78 -18.04 -19.19
CA LYS A 444 -19.21 -17.73 -18.99
C LYS A 444 -19.56 -16.31 -19.46
N SER A 445 -18.59 -15.38 -19.45
CA SER A 445 -18.77 -14.00 -19.93
C SER A 445 -18.61 -13.90 -21.45
N GLN A 446 -19.58 -13.28 -22.12
CA GLN A 446 -19.49 -13.00 -23.57
C GLN A 446 -18.34 -12.07 -23.91
N PHE A 447 -18.10 -11.06 -23.05
CA PHE A 447 -16.96 -10.17 -23.17
C PHE A 447 -15.63 -10.95 -23.13
N MET A 448 -15.45 -11.84 -22.15
CA MET A 448 -14.24 -12.66 -22.06
C MET A 448 -14.07 -13.62 -23.23
N GLN A 449 -15.15 -14.22 -23.74
CA GLN A 449 -15.09 -15.03 -24.96
C GLN A 449 -14.58 -14.21 -26.15
N LEU A 450 -15.03 -12.97 -26.29
CA LEU A 450 -14.54 -12.09 -27.36
C LEU A 450 -13.08 -11.72 -27.14
N TYR A 451 -12.71 -11.30 -25.91
CA TYR A 451 -11.35 -10.89 -25.54
C TYR A 451 -10.34 -12.03 -25.81
N LEU A 452 -10.64 -13.25 -25.34
CA LEU A 452 -9.76 -14.40 -25.52
C LEU A 452 -9.62 -14.79 -27.01
N ARG A 453 -10.70 -14.71 -27.80
CA ARG A 453 -10.64 -14.96 -29.25
C ARG A 453 -9.81 -13.96 -30.03
N LEU A 454 -9.54 -12.75 -29.50
CA LEU A 454 -8.60 -11.83 -30.13
C LEU A 454 -7.17 -12.40 -30.19
N GLY A 455 -6.79 -13.22 -29.21
CA GLY A 455 -5.53 -13.97 -29.24
C GLY A 455 -5.41 -14.89 -30.47
N ASP A 456 -6.51 -15.54 -30.88
CA ASP A 456 -6.54 -16.44 -32.04
C ASP A 456 -6.33 -15.71 -33.39
N LEU A 457 -6.51 -14.39 -33.40
CA LEU A 457 -6.27 -13.55 -34.57
C LEU A 457 -4.78 -13.18 -34.73
N GLY A 458 -3.94 -13.43 -33.72
CA GLY A 458 -2.53 -13.04 -33.73
C GLY A 458 -1.77 -13.48 -34.98
N ASP A 459 -1.95 -14.73 -35.39
CA ASP A 459 -1.23 -15.35 -36.52
C ASP A 459 -1.78 -14.98 -37.90
N LYS A 460 -2.93 -14.31 -38.00
CA LYS A 460 -3.52 -13.91 -39.29
C LYS A 460 -2.82 -12.67 -39.84
N ARG A 461 -2.78 -12.54 -41.17
CA ARG A 461 -2.26 -11.33 -41.81
C ARG A 461 -3.12 -10.12 -41.47
N PHE A 462 -2.51 -8.97 -41.34
CA PHE A 462 -3.21 -7.76 -40.92
C PHE A 462 -4.40 -7.41 -41.84
N ALA A 463 -4.24 -7.54 -43.15
CA ALA A 463 -5.34 -7.30 -44.11
C ALA A 463 -6.61 -8.15 -43.87
N GLU A 464 -6.45 -9.35 -43.30
CA GLU A 464 -7.56 -10.23 -43.00
C GLU A 464 -8.27 -9.84 -41.70
N LYS A 465 -7.52 -9.33 -40.74
CA LYS A 465 -8.06 -8.96 -39.43
C LYS A 465 -8.49 -7.50 -39.32
N LYS A 466 -7.98 -6.60 -40.17
CA LYS A 466 -8.33 -5.18 -40.16
C LYS A 466 -9.84 -4.89 -40.17
N PRO A 467 -10.71 -5.53 -41.00
CA PRO A 467 -12.15 -5.31 -40.96
C PRO A 467 -12.78 -5.68 -39.61
N ILE A 468 -12.31 -6.79 -39.01
CA ILE A 468 -12.77 -7.24 -37.69
C ILE A 468 -12.36 -6.22 -36.61
N TYR A 469 -11.13 -5.74 -36.63
CA TYR A 469 -10.62 -4.75 -35.71
C TYR A 469 -11.38 -3.42 -35.80
N LEU A 470 -11.70 -2.96 -37.01
CA LEU A 470 -12.49 -1.76 -37.21
C LEU A 470 -13.91 -1.94 -36.62
N GLN A 471 -14.54 -3.08 -36.84
CA GLN A 471 -15.84 -3.41 -36.27
C GLN A 471 -15.80 -3.39 -34.72
N ILE A 472 -14.74 -3.95 -34.12
CA ILE A 472 -14.55 -3.95 -32.66
C ILE A 472 -14.40 -2.53 -32.15
N LEU A 473 -13.56 -1.71 -32.75
CA LEU A 473 -13.38 -0.31 -32.33
C LEU A 473 -14.68 0.51 -32.42
N GLN A 474 -15.52 0.21 -33.41
CA GLN A 474 -16.81 0.87 -33.64
C GLN A 474 -17.95 0.36 -32.77
N SER A 475 -17.76 -0.76 -32.09
CA SER A 475 -18.81 -1.40 -31.25
C SER A 475 -18.92 -0.74 -29.87
N ASP A 476 -19.94 -1.11 -29.11
CA ASP A 476 -20.13 -0.72 -27.70
C ASP A 476 -19.38 -1.64 -26.72
N GLN A 477 -18.43 -2.45 -27.22
CA GLN A 477 -17.64 -3.36 -26.37
C GLN A 477 -16.84 -2.60 -25.33
N PHE A 478 -16.64 -3.23 -24.18
CA PHE A 478 -15.84 -2.70 -23.09
C PHE A 478 -14.40 -2.41 -23.56
N TYR A 479 -13.81 -1.32 -23.08
CA TYR A 479 -12.56 -0.74 -23.61
C TYR A 479 -11.38 -1.73 -23.76
N PRO A 480 -11.17 -2.76 -22.89
CA PRO A 480 -9.99 -3.63 -23.03
C PRO A 480 -9.95 -4.39 -24.35
N VAL A 481 -11.11 -4.78 -24.92
CA VAL A 481 -11.18 -5.42 -26.25
C VAL A 481 -10.67 -4.48 -27.33
N LYS A 482 -10.99 -3.18 -27.20
CA LYS A 482 -10.58 -2.13 -28.16
C LYS A 482 -9.10 -1.76 -27.98
N GLU A 483 -8.62 -1.69 -26.73
CA GLU A 483 -7.19 -1.51 -26.44
C GLU A 483 -6.34 -2.65 -27.01
N GLU A 484 -6.79 -3.90 -26.85
CA GLU A 484 -6.09 -5.07 -27.37
C GLU A 484 -5.92 -5.00 -28.89
N VAL A 485 -6.94 -4.53 -29.62
CA VAL A 485 -6.81 -4.25 -31.05
C VAL A 485 -5.65 -3.29 -31.36
N LEU A 486 -5.51 -2.22 -30.60
CA LEU A 486 -4.42 -1.26 -30.78
C LEU A 486 -3.07 -1.86 -30.41
N PHE A 487 -2.99 -2.64 -29.34
CA PHE A 487 -1.75 -3.33 -28.95
C PHE A 487 -1.32 -4.37 -29.98
N GLN A 488 -2.23 -5.19 -30.50
CA GLN A 488 -1.92 -6.16 -31.55
C GLN A 488 -1.50 -5.52 -32.87
N THR A 489 -1.77 -4.24 -33.07
CA THR A 489 -1.35 -3.50 -34.25
C THR A 489 -0.12 -2.60 -34.01
N ALA A 490 0.53 -2.69 -32.84
CA ALA A 490 1.67 -1.84 -32.51
C ALA A 490 2.77 -1.85 -33.57
N GLU A 491 3.18 -3.05 -34.03
CA GLU A 491 4.25 -3.25 -35.01
C GLU A 491 3.80 -3.14 -36.48
N VAL A 492 2.49 -2.95 -36.73
CA VAL A 492 1.98 -2.78 -38.09
C VAL A 492 2.38 -1.41 -38.64
N PRO A 493 2.85 -1.29 -39.92
CA PRO A 493 3.16 0.00 -40.52
C PRO A 493 1.99 0.98 -40.40
N PHE A 494 2.32 2.25 -40.14
CA PHE A 494 1.26 3.24 -39.85
C PHE A 494 0.24 3.38 -40.98
N ASP A 495 0.69 3.41 -42.23
CA ASP A 495 -0.19 3.56 -43.40
C ASP A 495 -1.26 2.47 -43.50
N GLU A 496 -0.93 1.26 -43.05
CA GLU A 496 -1.90 0.15 -43.03
C GLU A 496 -2.90 0.30 -41.88
N LYS A 497 -2.43 0.70 -40.68
CA LYS A 497 -3.26 0.84 -39.47
C LYS A 497 -3.88 2.23 -39.26
N ALA A 498 -3.56 3.22 -40.09
CA ALA A 498 -3.95 4.64 -39.92
C ALA A 498 -5.45 4.83 -39.64
N GLU A 499 -6.31 4.07 -40.32
CA GLU A 499 -7.76 4.13 -40.14
C GLU A 499 -8.18 3.76 -38.71
N LEU A 500 -7.61 2.69 -38.14
CA LEU A 500 -7.86 2.24 -36.76
C LEU A 500 -7.40 3.27 -35.75
N VAL A 501 -6.17 3.77 -35.93
CA VAL A 501 -5.56 4.79 -35.06
C VAL A 501 -6.36 6.09 -35.08
N ARG A 502 -6.71 6.60 -36.28
CA ARG A 502 -7.50 7.81 -36.40
C ARG A 502 -8.93 7.67 -35.87
N TYR A 503 -9.49 6.48 -35.98
CA TYR A 503 -10.78 6.19 -35.36
C TYR A 503 -10.64 6.30 -33.81
N ALA A 504 -9.68 5.61 -33.20
CA ALA A 504 -9.44 5.64 -31.77
C ALA A 504 -9.21 7.07 -31.25
N MET A 505 -8.42 7.89 -31.99
CA MET A 505 -8.18 9.29 -31.62
C MET A 505 -9.45 10.16 -31.59
N LYS A 506 -10.43 9.87 -32.46
CA LYS A 506 -11.68 10.63 -32.60
C LYS A 506 -12.74 10.27 -31.56
N THR A 507 -12.63 9.11 -30.91
CA THR A 507 -13.63 8.65 -29.92
C THR A 507 -13.71 9.53 -28.68
N GLY A 508 -12.61 10.22 -28.32
CA GLY A 508 -12.48 10.93 -27.05
C GLY A 508 -12.32 9.99 -25.83
N ASP A 509 -12.30 8.68 -26.04
CA ASP A 509 -12.09 7.69 -24.98
C ASP A 509 -10.64 7.76 -24.48
N ILE A 510 -10.48 8.02 -23.19
CA ILE A 510 -9.16 8.21 -22.54
C ILE A 510 -8.30 6.97 -22.68
N LYS A 511 -8.86 5.76 -22.53
CA LYS A 511 -8.12 4.50 -22.60
C LYS A 511 -7.63 4.22 -24.02
N LEU A 512 -8.48 4.44 -25.02
CA LEU A 512 -8.09 4.28 -26.42
C LEU A 512 -7.02 5.30 -26.85
N ARG A 513 -7.17 6.56 -26.46
CA ARG A 513 -6.16 7.60 -26.72
C ARG A 513 -4.84 7.29 -26.02
N GLN A 514 -4.88 6.78 -24.81
CA GLN A 514 -3.70 6.31 -24.07
C GLN A 514 -3.04 5.12 -24.79
N ALA A 515 -3.82 4.16 -25.30
CA ALA A 515 -3.31 3.04 -26.09
C ALA A 515 -2.64 3.52 -27.39
N VAL A 516 -3.20 4.52 -28.08
CA VAL A 516 -2.54 5.17 -29.24
C VAL A 516 -1.21 5.80 -28.84
N ALA A 517 -1.17 6.54 -27.73
CA ALA A 517 0.08 7.14 -27.24
C ALA A 517 1.18 6.07 -26.99
N ARG A 518 0.81 4.92 -26.46
CA ARG A 518 1.73 3.80 -26.17
C ARG A 518 2.19 3.04 -27.41
N THR A 519 1.33 2.89 -28.42
CA THR A 519 1.56 2.00 -29.57
C THR A 519 2.04 2.71 -30.83
N VAL A 520 1.84 4.04 -30.96
CA VAL A 520 2.27 4.83 -32.10
C VAL A 520 3.55 5.59 -31.75
N THR A 521 4.69 4.91 -31.82
CA THR A 521 6.02 5.47 -31.52
C THR A 521 6.73 6.09 -32.73
N THR A 522 6.28 5.75 -33.96
CA THR A 522 6.71 6.38 -35.21
C THR A 522 5.55 7.18 -35.77
N ILE A 523 5.65 8.52 -35.74
CA ILE A 523 4.57 9.44 -36.09
C ILE A 523 4.82 9.98 -37.49
N PRO A 524 4.00 9.64 -38.50
CA PRO A 524 4.11 10.21 -39.85
C PRO A 524 3.78 11.71 -39.84
N LYS A 525 4.33 12.45 -40.82
CA LYS A 525 4.14 13.90 -40.90
C LYS A 525 2.67 14.33 -41.03
N ASP A 526 1.88 13.55 -41.72
CA ASP A 526 0.43 13.80 -41.88
C ASP A 526 -0.42 13.43 -40.66
N PHE A 527 0.17 12.84 -39.64
CA PHE A 527 -0.50 12.48 -38.36
C PHE A 527 -0.03 13.32 -37.16
N VAL A 528 1.02 14.12 -37.32
CA VAL A 528 1.61 14.89 -36.22
C VAL A 528 0.61 15.81 -35.53
N GLU A 529 -0.21 16.54 -36.31
CA GLU A 529 -1.19 17.48 -35.75
C GLU A 529 -2.28 16.75 -34.95
N GLU A 530 -2.70 15.57 -35.41
CA GLU A 530 -3.64 14.74 -34.65
C GLU A 530 -2.99 14.22 -33.34
N TYR A 531 -1.72 13.78 -33.40
CA TYR A 531 -0.99 13.28 -32.24
C TYR A 531 -0.73 14.37 -31.18
N ILE A 532 -0.49 15.62 -31.60
CA ILE A 532 -0.31 16.78 -30.70
C ILE A 532 -1.55 16.99 -29.80
N THR A 533 -2.75 16.57 -30.24
CA THR A 533 -3.96 16.69 -29.41
C THR A 533 -3.88 15.86 -28.13
N LEU A 534 -3.00 14.86 -28.04
CA LEU A 534 -2.73 14.08 -26.82
C LEU A 534 -2.09 14.93 -25.71
N LEU A 535 -1.46 16.05 -26.02
CA LEU A 535 -0.97 16.99 -25.01
C LEU A 535 -2.12 17.62 -24.20
N ASN A 536 -3.35 17.65 -24.74
CA ASN A 536 -4.52 18.18 -24.06
C ASN A 536 -5.44 17.08 -23.48
N ASP A 537 -4.93 15.84 -23.40
CA ASP A 537 -5.70 14.70 -22.91
C ASP A 537 -6.06 14.83 -21.41
N ASN A 538 -7.12 14.16 -20.98
CA ASN A 538 -7.52 14.08 -19.57
C ASN A 538 -6.83 12.94 -18.81
N SER A 539 -5.62 12.57 -19.25
CA SER A 539 -4.75 11.56 -18.63
C SER A 539 -3.34 12.12 -18.49
N TYR A 540 -2.78 12.08 -17.30
CA TYR A 540 -1.39 12.47 -17.06
C TYR A 540 -0.42 11.51 -17.74
N ILE A 541 -0.75 10.22 -17.78
CA ILE A 541 0.06 9.20 -18.46
C ILE A 541 0.10 9.49 -19.97
N THR A 542 -1.04 9.81 -20.58
CA THR A 542 -1.10 10.17 -22.02
C THR A 542 -0.28 11.41 -22.32
N LYS A 543 -0.42 12.47 -21.49
CA LYS A 543 0.37 13.71 -21.63
C LYS A 543 1.87 13.46 -21.52
N GLU A 544 2.28 12.66 -20.55
CA GLU A 544 3.70 12.32 -20.32
C GLU A 544 4.31 11.61 -21.53
N ILE A 545 3.62 10.58 -22.03
CA ILE A 545 4.07 9.82 -23.21
C ILE A 545 4.13 10.75 -24.43
N ALA A 546 3.07 11.51 -24.69
CA ALA A 546 2.98 12.37 -25.85
C ALA A 546 4.05 13.45 -25.86
N LEU A 547 4.30 14.14 -24.73
CA LEU A 547 5.33 15.16 -24.60
C LEU A 547 6.72 14.57 -24.87
N ASN A 548 7.04 13.44 -24.25
CA ASN A 548 8.33 12.79 -24.43
C ASN A 548 8.56 12.35 -25.88
N VAL A 549 7.56 11.72 -26.50
CA VAL A 549 7.64 11.26 -27.90
C VAL A 549 7.78 12.43 -28.87
N LEU A 550 6.93 13.45 -28.74
CA LEU A 550 6.96 14.64 -29.61
C LEU A 550 8.31 15.36 -29.51
N CYS A 551 8.79 15.65 -28.30
CA CYS A 551 10.07 16.32 -28.11
C CYS A 551 11.26 15.52 -28.66
N SER A 552 11.22 14.18 -28.58
CA SER A 552 12.30 13.33 -29.08
C SER A 552 12.26 13.13 -30.60
N LYS A 553 11.07 13.07 -31.21
CA LYS A 553 10.89 12.76 -32.65
C LYS A 553 10.88 14.01 -33.54
N PHE A 554 10.52 15.17 -33.01
CA PHE A 554 10.43 16.44 -33.72
C PHE A 554 11.22 17.54 -33.00
N PRO A 555 12.55 17.40 -32.91
CA PRO A 555 13.40 18.35 -32.19
C PRO A 555 13.29 19.79 -32.73
N GLU A 556 12.96 19.97 -34.00
CA GLU A 556 12.74 21.27 -34.63
C GLU A 556 11.46 21.98 -34.14
N ARG A 557 10.51 21.24 -33.56
CA ARG A 557 9.26 21.77 -32.97
C ARG A 557 9.24 21.69 -31.45
N GLN A 558 10.34 21.30 -30.82
CA GLN A 558 10.41 21.06 -29.39
C GLN A 558 9.98 22.28 -28.56
N ALA A 559 10.35 23.50 -28.99
CA ALA A 559 9.94 24.74 -28.32
C ALA A 559 8.40 24.87 -28.25
N GLU A 560 7.71 24.57 -29.36
CA GLU A 560 6.22 24.59 -29.39
C GLU A 560 5.61 23.64 -28.38
N PHE A 561 6.13 22.41 -28.27
CA PHE A 561 5.57 21.41 -27.34
C PHE A 561 5.85 21.79 -25.90
N LEU A 562 7.03 22.33 -25.61
CA LEU A 562 7.38 22.82 -24.28
C LEU A 562 6.55 24.04 -23.88
N ASP A 563 6.26 24.98 -24.80
CA ASP A 563 5.37 26.10 -24.51
C ASP A 563 3.92 25.66 -24.23
N LYS A 564 3.41 24.64 -24.94
CA LYS A 564 2.07 24.07 -24.71
C LYS A 564 1.95 23.34 -23.36
N SER A 565 3.05 22.86 -22.81
CA SER A 565 3.11 22.07 -21.58
C SER A 565 3.72 22.82 -20.40
N ASP A 566 4.07 24.09 -20.57
CA ASP A 566 4.60 24.90 -19.47
C ASP A 566 3.56 25.05 -18.35
N GLY A 567 4.03 24.92 -17.10
CA GLY A 567 3.16 24.96 -15.92
C GLY A 567 2.46 23.66 -15.56
N TRP A 568 2.61 22.58 -16.33
CA TRP A 568 2.09 21.27 -15.92
C TRP A 568 2.78 20.76 -14.66
N ILE A 569 2.01 20.08 -13.81
CA ILE A 569 2.53 19.45 -12.57
C ILE A 569 2.45 17.93 -12.68
N GLY A 570 1.28 17.36 -12.94
CA GLY A 570 1.03 15.92 -12.96
C GLY A 570 0.56 15.36 -11.63
N PHE A 571 0.86 14.11 -11.35
CA PHE A 571 0.55 13.45 -10.08
C PHE A 571 1.33 14.05 -8.89
N ASN A 572 1.14 13.50 -7.70
CA ASN A 572 1.88 13.92 -6.50
C ASN A 572 3.40 13.78 -6.66
N ASP A 573 3.87 12.84 -7.48
CA ASP A 573 5.28 12.64 -7.83
C ASP A 573 5.82 13.65 -8.86
N LYS A 574 4.98 14.63 -9.28
CA LYS A 574 5.31 15.72 -10.22
C LYS A 574 5.85 15.24 -11.56
N ASN A 575 5.40 14.08 -12.04
CA ASN A 575 5.93 13.44 -13.24
C ASN A 575 6.00 14.38 -14.46
N LEU A 576 4.94 15.14 -14.73
CA LEU A 576 4.91 16.06 -15.89
C LEU A 576 5.84 17.26 -15.71
N ARG A 577 5.89 17.86 -14.51
CA ARG A 577 6.81 19.00 -14.24
C ARG A 577 8.25 18.58 -14.34
N ILE A 578 8.61 17.45 -13.75
CA ILE A 578 9.97 16.91 -13.76
C ILE A 578 10.40 16.53 -15.19
N LEU A 579 9.54 15.88 -15.97
CA LEU A 579 9.78 15.60 -17.39
C LEU A 579 9.99 16.90 -18.17
N TRP A 580 9.10 17.88 -17.97
CA TRP A 580 9.19 19.18 -18.65
C TRP A 580 10.52 19.87 -18.36
N LEU A 581 10.94 19.94 -17.09
CA LEU A 581 12.21 20.55 -16.68
C LEU A 581 13.40 19.87 -17.36
N ALA A 582 13.41 18.53 -17.41
CA ALA A 582 14.49 17.78 -18.04
C ALA A 582 14.55 18.02 -19.55
N LEU A 583 13.40 18.01 -20.23
CA LEU A 583 13.31 18.29 -21.66
C LEU A 583 13.66 19.75 -21.97
N ALA A 584 13.14 20.72 -21.20
CA ALA A 584 13.43 22.13 -21.34
C ALA A 584 14.92 22.43 -21.14
N TYR A 585 15.55 21.82 -20.11
CA TYR A 585 17.01 21.94 -19.91
C TYR A 585 17.80 21.35 -21.08
N GLY A 586 17.40 20.17 -21.58
CA GLY A 586 18.08 19.46 -22.68
C GLY A 586 17.89 20.12 -24.04
N ALA A 587 16.81 20.87 -24.28
CA ALA A 587 16.52 21.53 -25.56
C ALA A 587 17.51 22.66 -25.85
N LYS A 588 18.33 22.52 -26.90
CA LYS A 588 19.52 23.38 -27.16
C LYS A 588 19.22 24.87 -27.15
N ASP A 589 18.20 25.30 -27.88
CA ASP A 589 17.89 26.71 -28.16
C ASP A 589 16.65 27.23 -27.43
N TYR A 590 16.06 26.43 -26.51
CA TYR A 590 14.87 26.82 -25.78
C TYR A 590 15.21 27.56 -24.48
N ARG A 591 14.70 28.78 -24.31
CA ARG A 591 14.85 29.65 -23.12
C ARG A 591 16.25 29.55 -22.49
N VAL A 592 17.27 29.79 -23.26
CA VAL A 592 18.69 29.58 -22.89
C VAL A 592 19.05 30.28 -21.57
N ALA A 593 18.50 31.48 -21.33
CA ALA A 593 18.73 32.25 -20.11
C ALA A 593 18.14 31.56 -18.83
N ASP A 594 17.16 30.69 -18.98
CA ASP A 594 16.46 30.03 -17.87
C ASP A 594 17.00 28.63 -17.55
N LYS A 595 17.96 28.12 -18.31
CA LYS A 595 18.49 26.77 -18.17
C LYS A 595 18.93 26.41 -16.75
N GLU A 596 19.70 27.30 -16.12
CA GLU A 596 20.16 27.06 -14.76
C GLU A 596 19.00 27.08 -13.74
N ASN A 597 17.94 27.85 -13.99
CA ASN A 597 16.73 27.84 -13.16
C ASN A 597 15.97 26.50 -13.30
N PHE A 598 15.85 25.97 -14.52
CA PHE A 598 15.22 24.65 -14.77
C PHE A 598 16.00 23.54 -14.07
N TYR A 599 17.32 23.57 -14.15
CA TYR A 599 18.17 22.60 -13.48
C TYR A 599 18.09 22.74 -11.95
N ALA A 600 18.10 23.97 -11.42
CA ALA A 600 17.99 24.23 -9.99
C ALA A 600 16.66 23.72 -9.40
N GLU A 601 15.53 23.95 -10.10
CA GLU A 601 14.22 23.41 -9.69
C GLU A 601 14.22 21.86 -9.71
N LEU A 602 14.78 21.25 -10.75
CA LEU A 602 14.90 19.80 -10.85
C LEU A 602 15.78 19.23 -9.72
N LEU A 603 16.88 19.91 -9.39
CA LEU A 603 17.78 19.56 -8.31
C LEU A 603 17.10 19.70 -6.93
N GLU A 604 16.28 20.74 -6.74
CA GLU A 604 15.50 20.97 -5.53
C GLU A 604 14.53 19.81 -5.27
N TYR A 605 13.82 19.33 -6.31
CA TYR A 605 12.92 18.17 -6.18
C TYR A 605 13.63 16.87 -5.77
N SER A 606 14.94 16.77 -5.95
CA SER A 606 15.72 15.61 -5.45
C SER A 606 16.04 15.67 -3.95
N SER A 607 15.81 16.83 -3.29
CA SER A 607 16.20 17.09 -1.92
C SER A 607 15.34 16.34 -0.89
N PRO A 608 15.83 16.12 0.36
CA PRO A 608 15.10 15.49 1.45
C PRO A 608 13.83 16.23 1.93
N MET A 609 13.52 17.40 1.38
CA MET A 609 12.30 18.15 1.66
C MET A 609 11.06 17.58 0.95
N TYR A 610 11.28 16.74 -0.04
CA TYR A 610 10.21 16.13 -0.85
C TYR A 610 10.05 14.64 -0.55
N GLU A 611 8.88 14.13 -0.86
CA GLU A 611 8.53 12.72 -0.78
C GLU A 611 9.40 11.86 -1.71
N SER A 612 9.63 10.61 -1.33
CA SER A 612 10.53 9.69 -2.06
C SER A 612 10.17 9.51 -3.53
N THR A 613 8.89 9.57 -3.90
CA THR A 613 8.42 9.43 -5.28
C THR A 613 8.82 10.63 -6.14
N VAL A 614 8.66 11.86 -5.64
CA VAL A 614 9.15 13.10 -6.28
C VAL A 614 10.67 13.04 -6.43
N ARG A 615 11.38 12.69 -5.35
CA ARG A 615 12.84 12.58 -5.31
C ARG A 615 13.37 11.55 -6.31
N GLN A 616 12.73 10.39 -6.38
CA GLN A 616 13.13 9.33 -7.31
C GLN A 616 12.98 9.79 -8.76
N ASN A 617 11.86 10.44 -9.07
CA ASN A 617 11.60 11.00 -10.39
C ASN A 617 12.66 12.05 -10.77
N ALA A 618 12.93 13.00 -9.89
CA ALA A 618 13.94 14.03 -10.11
C ALA A 618 15.35 13.44 -10.25
N LEU A 619 15.75 12.53 -9.36
CA LEU A 619 17.06 11.86 -9.45
C LEU A 619 17.22 11.05 -10.72
N ALA A 620 16.18 10.35 -11.18
CA ALA A 620 16.23 9.61 -12.44
C ALA A 620 16.50 10.54 -13.64
N ASN A 621 15.81 11.68 -13.69
CA ASN A 621 16.00 12.67 -14.74
C ASN A 621 17.37 13.38 -14.66
N LEU A 622 17.84 13.73 -13.45
CA LEU A 622 19.20 14.29 -13.26
C LEU A 622 20.29 13.31 -13.69
N LEU A 623 20.13 12.02 -13.38
CA LEU A 623 21.04 10.96 -13.83
C LEU A 623 21.04 10.80 -15.36
N TYR A 624 19.87 10.95 -16.00
CA TYR A 624 19.73 10.94 -17.47
C TYR A 624 20.44 12.12 -18.12
N LEU A 625 20.33 13.32 -17.54
CA LEU A 625 21.04 14.52 -18.02
C LEU A 625 22.57 14.41 -17.90
N ALA A 626 23.06 13.46 -17.11
CA ALA A 626 24.47 13.11 -16.96
C ALA A 626 25.41 14.29 -16.58
N LYS A 627 24.86 15.36 -15.96
CA LYS A 627 25.65 16.48 -15.43
C LYS A 627 26.17 16.09 -14.04
N PRO A 628 27.48 15.96 -13.82
CA PRO A 628 28.03 15.73 -12.48
C PRO A 628 27.69 16.90 -11.56
N ASP A 629 27.01 16.63 -10.46
CA ASP A 629 26.58 17.64 -9.48
C ASP A 629 26.75 17.10 -8.05
N PRO A 630 27.56 17.73 -7.21
CA PRO A 630 27.79 17.28 -5.83
C PRO A 630 26.51 17.22 -4.98
N VAL A 631 25.56 18.16 -5.18
CA VAL A 631 24.29 18.18 -4.43
C VAL A 631 23.42 17.01 -4.86
N MET A 632 23.31 16.72 -6.16
CA MET A 632 22.60 15.53 -6.66
C MET A 632 23.19 14.24 -6.09
N LEU A 633 24.53 14.11 -6.07
CA LEU A 633 25.20 12.94 -5.50
C LEU A 633 24.94 12.82 -3.99
N GLN A 634 24.94 13.93 -3.25
CA GLN A 634 24.60 13.95 -1.82
C GLN A 634 23.14 13.53 -1.58
N ASN A 635 22.20 14.04 -2.39
CA ASN A 635 20.79 13.67 -2.31
C ASN A 635 20.57 12.18 -2.65
N LEU A 636 21.34 11.64 -3.59
CA LEU A 636 21.32 10.22 -3.95
C LEU A 636 21.85 9.34 -2.80
N VAL A 637 22.91 9.77 -2.10
CA VAL A 637 23.43 9.07 -0.91
C VAL A 637 22.41 9.09 0.22
N ASN A 638 21.76 10.24 0.46
CA ASN A 638 20.69 10.35 1.45
C ASN A 638 19.50 9.41 1.10
N ALA A 639 19.11 9.32 -0.17
CA ALA A 639 18.09 8.39 -0.64
C ALA A 639 18.43 6.92 -0.34
N ALA A 640 19.71 6.54 -0.37
CA ALA A 640 20.16 5.19 -0.03
C ALA A 640 20.03 4.85 1.48
N SER A 641 19.73 5.83 2.32
CA SER A 641 19.48 5.68 3.77
C SER A 641 18.00 5.85 4.16
N HIS A 642 17.12 6.00 3.18
CA HIS A 642 15.68 6.18 3.40
C HIS A 642 15.01 4.94 3.99
N HIS A 643 13.81 5.08 4.56
CA HIS A 643 13.07 3.93 5.11
C HIS A 643 12.30 3.14 4.03
N LYS A 644 11.89 3.78 2.92
CA LYS A 644 11.16 3.13 1.81
C LYS A 644 12.12 2.28 0.96
N TRP A 645 12.01 0.97 1.04
CA TRP A 645 13.00 0.03 0.49
C TRP A 645 13.15 0.10 -1.03
N GLN A 646 12.07 0.42 -1.76
CA GLN A 646 12.10 0.60 -3.22
C GLN A 646 13.02 1.78 -3.59
N PHE A 647 12.87 2.90 -2.89
CA PHE A 647 13.68 4.09 -3.09
C PHE A 647 15.15 3.85 -2.71
N VAL A 648 15.39 3.14 -1.60
CA VAL A 648 16.73 2.70 -1.21
C VAL A 648 17.37 1.81 -2.28
N LYS A 649 16.60 0.88 -2.86
CA LYS A 649 17.09 0.02 -3.94
C LYS A 649 17.48 0.85 -5.16
N PHE A 650 16.59 1.74 -5.63
CA PHE A 650 16.87 2.66 -6.74
C PHE A 650 18.17 3.44 -6.51
N ALA A 651 18.31 4.08 -5.33
CA ALA A 651 19.47 4.89 -5.00
C ALA A 651 20.77 4.07 -4.97
N LYS A 652 20.77 2.89 -4.35
CA LYS A 652 21.94 2.00 -4.30
C LYS A 652 22.35 1.51 -5.69
N ASP A 653 21.39 1.09 -6.50
CA ASP A 653 21.67 0.60 -7.84
C ASP A 653 22.21 1.74 -8.73
N SER A 654 21.70 2.96 -8.56
CA SER A 654 22.20 4.16 -9.22
C SER A 654 23.63 4.50 -8.79
N ILE A 655 23.95 4.49 -7.49
CA ILE A 655 25.32 4.70 -6.98
C ILE A 655 26.26 3.65 -7.54
N ARG A 656 25.90 2.37 -7.50
CA ARG A 656 26.71 1.28 -8.08
C ARG A 656 26.96 1.47 -9.57
N GLY A 657 25.93 1.94 -10.30
CA GLY A 657 26.06 2.28 -11.73
C GLY A 657 27.03 3.42 -11.96
N LEU A 658 26.99 4.47 -11.15
CA LEU A 658 27.93 5.60 -11.23
C LEU A 658 29.37 5.21 -10.84
N LEU A 659 29.54 4.38 -9.81
CA LEU A 659 30.87 3.92 -9.39
C LEU A 659 31.65 3.13 -10.48
N LYS A 660 30.94 2.60 -11.49
CA LYS A 660 31.56 1.98 -12.67
C LYS A 660 32.07 3.00 -13.70
N LYS A 661 31.67 4.28 -13.56
CA LYS A 661 32.10 5.34 -14.48
C LYS A 661 33.32 6.06 -13.92
N PRO A 662 34.29 6.47 -14.79
CA PRO A 662 35.49 7.19 -14.34
C PRO A 662 35.16 8.46 -13.56
N GLY A 663 35.90 8.73 -12.50
CA GLY A 663 35.83 9.96 -11.70
C GLY A 663 34.74 10.00 -10.63
N TYR A 664 33.67 9.20 -10.72
CA TYR A 664 32.57 9.26 -9.72
C TYR A 664 32.99 8.73 -8.35
N ARG A 665 33.90 7.74 -8.28
CA ARG A 665 34.39 7.24 -6.98
C ARG A 665 35.02 8.37 -6.16
N ALA A 666 35.92 9.16 -6.77
CA ALA A 666 36.54 10.31 -6.07
C ALA A 666 35.52 11.38 -5.65
N GLN A 667 34.48 11.60 -6.48
CA GLN A 667 33.40 12.52 -6.11
C GLN A 667 32.62 12.03 -4.90
N PHE A 668 32.25 10.75 -4.83
CA PHE A 668 31.59 10.18 -3.67
C PHE A 668 32.47 10.19 -2.42
N GLU A 669 33.76 9.86 -2.54
CA GLU A 669 34.71 9.93 -1.43
C GLU A 669 34.84 11.35 -0.89
N SER A 670 34.80 12.38 -1.75
CA SER A 670 34.84 13.80 -1.31
C SER A 670 33.63 14.25 -0.51
N LEU A 671 32.49 13.56 -0.61
CA LEU A 671 31.29 13.86 0.18
C LEU A 671 31.36 13.34 1.62
N LEU A 672 32.15 12.30 1.91
CA LEU A 672 32.18 11.62 3.21
C LEU A 672 32.31 12.56 4.43
N PRO A 673 33.16 13.61 4.41
CA PRO A 673 33.31 14.50 5.59
C PRO A 673 32.05 15.31 5.92
N SER A 674 31.21 15.62 4.90
CA SER A 674 30.01 16.46 5.06
C SER A 674 28.75 15.69 5.39
N LEU A 675 28.76 14.35 5.23
CA LEU A 675 27.58 13.53 5.42
C LEU A 675 27.25 13.29 6.90
N GLN A 676 25.96 13.18 7.21
CA GLN A 676 25.48 12.65 8.47
C GLN A 676 25.93 11.20 8.66
N GLU A 677 26.04 10.75 9.90
CA GLU A 677 26.62 9.42 10.21
C GLU A 677 25.93 8.25 9.53
N SER A 678 24.59 8.26 9.43
CA SER A 678 23.82 7.23 8.72
C SER A 678 24.19 7.13 7.24
N ASP A 679 24.27 8.28 6.56
CA ASP A 679 24.54 8.38 5.14
C ASP A 679 26.01 8.06 4.85
N ARG A 680 26.92 8.51 5.71
CA ARG A 680 28.34 8.16 5.63
C ARG A 680 28.55 6.66 5.70
N ARG A 681 28.03 5.98 6.73
CA ARG A 681 28.14 4.51 6.85
C ARG A 681 27.54 3.79 5.66
N ARG A 682 26.45 4.30 5.10
CA ARG A 682 25.82 3.73 3.91
C ARG A 682 26.73 3.86 2.69
N LEU A 683 27.30 5.02 2.48
CA LEU A 683 28.20 5.26 1.35
C LEU A 683 29.52 4.48 1.49
N GLU A 684 30.12 4.44 2.68
CA GLU A 684 31.33 3.63 2.97
C GLU A 684 31.08 2.16 2.63
N GLY A 685 29.90 1.61 3.00
CA GLY A 685 29.50 0.26 2.65
C GLY A 685 29.46 0.02 1.14
N LEU A 686 28.88 0.96 0.37
CA LEU A 686 28.81 0.86 -1.10
C LEU A 686 30.20 1.01 -1.77
N LEU A 687 31.03 1.90 -1.24
CA LEU A 687 32.41 2.06 -1.72
C LEU A 687 33.29 0.83 -1.44
N ALA A 688 33.00 0.06 -0.39
CA ALA A 688 33.71 -1.17 -0.05
C ALA A 688 33.26 -2.40 -0.86
N GLU A 689 32.13 -2.32 -1.57
CA GLU A 689 31.68 -3.40 -2.46
C GLU A 689 32.69 -3.59 -3.61
N LYS A 690 33.04 -4.87 -3.94
CA LYS A 690 34.02 -5.23 -4.98
C LYS A 690 33.37 -5.24 -6.37
#